data_cf346cda047c616ccaab056b54da1da3
#
_entry.id   cf346cda047c616ccaab056b54da1da3
#
_cell.length_a   1.000
_cell.length_b   1.000
_cell.length_c   1.000
_cell.angle_alpha   90.00
_cell.angle_beta   90.00
_cell.angle_gamma   90.00
#
_symmetry.space_group_name_H-M   'P 1'
#
loop_
_entity.id
_entity.type
_entity.pdbx_description
1 polymer ?
#
loop_
_entity_poly.entity_id
_entity_poly.type
_entity_poly.pdbx_seq_one_letter_code
_entity_poly.pdbx_strand_id
1 'polypeptide(L)'
;MKKMKASEIRQKYLNFFVEKGHMIEPSAPLVPIDDDSLLWINSGVATLKKYFDGRETPKKPRIVNSQKAIRTNDIENVGFTARHHTFFEMLGNFSIGDYFKHEAIEFAWEFLTSDKWMGMEPEKLYVTIHPEDTEAFRIWHEDIGLEESRIIRIEGNFWDIGEGPSGPNTEIFYDRGSAYGKDDPAEEMYPGGENERYLEVWNLVFSEFNHNKDNTYTPLPNKNIDTGMGLERMTSISQNVRTNYETDLFMPIIKEVEHVSGKKYLIDDAQDVAFKVIADHIRTISFAIADGALPANEGRGYVLRRLLRRAVRFSQSLGINEPFMYKLVDIVADIMEPYYPNVKDKSNFIKRVIKSEEERFHETLEEGLTILNELIKEAKNSDQVIKGHDAFKLYDTYGFPIELTEELATQENLSVDMPTFEQEMQQQRDRARQARQNSQSMQVQSEVLKNIQDESQFVGYETTDYQSLITHIIYNGEEVKHVEAGETIYFILRETPFYAVSGGQVADKGTVGNESFEINVTDVTKAPNGQNLHKSIVQFGEATQNAKVEARVNKEDRRLIQKNHSATHLLHAALKEVLGDHVNQAGSLVEPERLRFDFSHFGPMTQEEINLVERRVNEEIWRAIDVRIQEMSIEEAKSIGAMALFGEKYGDIVRVVNMAPFSIELCGGIHVNNTAEIGLFKIVSESGTGAGVRRIEALTGKGAFLHLEEIETQFNNIKNHLKVKSDNQVVEKVKQLQEEEKGLLKQLEQRNKEITSLKMGNIEEQVELINNLKVLATEVEIPNPKAIRSTMDDFKSKLQDTIIVLVGQVDGKVSVIATVPKSLTNQVKAGDLIKNMTPIIGGKGGGRPDMAQGGGTQPEKITEALRFIKDYIKNL
;
A
#
# COMPACT_ATOMS: atom_id res chain seq x y z
N MET A 1 12.62 -44.11 7.22
CA MET A 1 11.48 -43.15 7.43
C MET A 1 10.40 -43.39 6.40
N LYS A 2 9.07 -43.26 6.78
CA LYS A 2 7.94 -43.35 5.82
C LYS A 2 7.73 -42.01 5.13
N LYS A 3 7.41 -42.05 3.84
CA LYS A 3 7.02 -40.84 3.10
C LYS A 3 5.68 -40.33 3.62
N MET A 4 5.63 -39.09 4.09
CA MET A 4 4.43 -38.45 4.69
C MET A 4 4.15 -37.10 4.01
N LYS A 5 2.88 -36.70 4.02
CA LYS A 5 2.46 -35.33 3.64
C LYS A 5 2.76 -34.36 4.77
N ALA A 6 2.92 -33.07 4.45
CA ALA A 6 3.10 -32.01 5.45
C ALA A 6 1.96 -32.00 6.50
N SER A 7 0.73 -32.20 6.06
CA SER A 7 -0.44 -32.27 6.95
C SER A 7 -0.37 -33.43 7.96
N GLU A 8 0.21 -34.57 7.53
CA GLU A 8 0.40 -35.76 8.40
C GLU A 8 1.49 -35.50 9.45
N ILE A 9 2.61 -34.86 9.04
CA ILE A 9 3.70 -34.49 9.96
C ILE A 9 3.19 -33.52 11.01
N ARG A 10 2.48 -32.47 10.61
CA ARG A 10 1.88 -31.50 11.53
C ARG A 10 0.96 -32.19 12.54
N GLN A 11 0.05 -33.04 12.06
CA GLN A 11 -0.88 -33.72 12.93
C GLN A 11 -0.18 -34.71 13.89
N LYS A 12 0.85 -35.41 13.42
CA LYS A 12 1.64 -36.31 14.29
C LYS A 12 2.35 -35.55 15.40
N TYR A 13 2.93 -34.37 15.06
CA TYR A 13 3.60 -33.52 16.05
C TYR A 13 2.64 -33.06 17.14
N LEU A 14 1.50 -32.53 16.74
CA LEU A 14 0.48 -32.09 17.70
C LEU A 14 -0.01 -33.25 18.58
N ASN A 15 -0.31 -34.41 17.97
CA ASN A 15 -0.77 -35.59 18.70
C ASN A 15 0.28 -36.12 19.66
N PHE A 16 1.57 -36.15 19.27
CA PHE A 16 2.67 -36.57 20.16
C PHE A 16 2.71 -35.74 21.44
N PHE A 17 2.69 -34.41 21.29
CA PHE A 17 2.76 -33.54 22.44
C PHE A 17 1.47 -33.54 23.29
N VAL A 18 0.31 -33.77 22.64
CA VAL A 18 -0.93 -34.04 23.42
C VAL A 18 -0.79 -35.31 24.28
N GLU A 19 -0.18 -36.40 23.76
CA GLU A 19 0.14 -37.60 24.56
C GLU A 19 1.12 -37.28 25.71
N LYS A 20 1.99 -36.25 25.54
CA LYS A 20 2.90 -35.73 26.59
C LYS A 20 2.24 -34.68 27.52
N GLY A 21 0.91 -34.51 27.42
CA GLY A 21 0.14 -33.61 28.31
C GLY A 21 0.06 -32.15 27.86
N HIS A 22 0.50 -31.82 26.70
CA HIS A 22 0.42 -30.44 26.17
C HIS A 22 -1.01 -30.11 25.70
N MET A 23 -1.35 -28.84 25.83
CA MET A 23 -2.56 -28.24 25.25
C MET A 23 -2.24 -27.67 23.86
N ILE A 24 -3.07 -28.00 22.88
CA ILE A 24 -2.96 -27.35 21.56
C ILE A 24 -3.41 -25.89 21.67
N GLU A 25 -2.53 -24.98 21.31
CA GLU A 25 -2.83 -23.56 21.15
C GLU A 25 -2.98 -23.27 19.66
N PRO A 26 -4.10 -22.64 19.21
CA PRO A 26 -4.25 -22.26 17.82
C PRO A 26 -3.15 -21.32 17.35
N SER A 27 -2.81 -21.38 16.04
CA SER A 27 -1.89 -20.42 15.44
C SER A 27 -2.42 -19.00 15.56
N ALA A 28 -1.64 -18.12 16.11
CA ALA A 28 -1.96 -16.69 16.11
C ALA A 28 -1.91 -16.10 14.69
N PRO A 29 -2.59 -14.98 14.44
CA PRO A 29 -2.43 -14.21 13.19
C PRO A 29 -0.98 -13.78 12.99
N LEU A 30 -0.57 -13.65 11.72
CA LEU A 30 0.75 -13.15 11.33
C LEU A 30 0.98 -11.69 11.73
N VAL A 31 -0.10 -10.92 11.81
CA VAL A 31 -0.09 -9.54 12.32
C VAL A 31 -0.11 -9.60 13.85
N PRO A 32 0.97 -9.13 14.53
CA PRO A 32 1.02 -9.11 15.98
C PRO A 32 -0.14 -8.33 16.60
N ILE A 33 -0.70 -8.87 17.69
CA ILE A 33 -1.72 -8.20 18.49
C ILE A 33 -1.01 -7.71 19.78
N ASP A 34 -1.14 -6.42 20.08
CA ASP A 34 -0.57 -5.77 21.28
C ASP A 34 0.97 -5.89 21.41
N ASP A 35 1.70 -6.05 20.31
CA ASP A 35 3.17 -6.04 20.27
C ASP A 35 3.70 -5.18 19.11
N ASP A 36 4.01 -3.93 19.39
CA ASP A 36 4.57 -2.97 18.43
C ASP A 36 6.05 -3.21 18.10
N SER A 37 6.73 -4.10 18.85
CA SER A 37 8.14 -4.44 18.63
C SER A 37 8.36 -5.32 17.40
N LEU A 38 7.32 -6.04 16.96
CA LEU A 38 7.37 -6.98 15.85
C LEU A 38 6.59 -6.48 14.64
N LEU A 39 7.23 -6.50 13.49
CA LEU A 39 6.54 -6.25 12.21
C LEU A 39 5.61 -7.43 11.87
N TRP A 40 6.10 -8.66 12.05
CA TRP A 40 5.39 -9.91 11.81
C TRP A 40 5.67 -10.91 12.93
N ILE A 41 4.74 -11.83 13.17
CA ILE A 41 5.04 -13.01 13.97
C ILE A 41 6.08 -13.83 13.20
N ASN A 42 7.25 -14.03 13.82
CA ASN A 42 8.44 -14.63 13.21
C ASN A 42 8.91 -15.92 13.90
N SER A 43 8.24 -16.30 15.00
CA SER A 43 8.55 -17.51 15.76
C SER A 43 7.35 -17.99 16.59
N GLY A 44 7.39 -19.21 17.08
CA GLY A 44 6.36 -19.78 17.94
C GLY A 44 6.21 -19.06 19.26
N VAL A 45 7.32 -18.68 19.89
CA VAL A 45 7.34 -18.02 21.21
C VAL A 45 6.85 -16.56 21.15
N ALA A 46 6.90 -15.93 19.98
CA ALA A 46 6.53 -14.51 19.84
C ALA A 46 5.12 -14.21 20.38
N THR A 47 4.21 -15.16 20.29
CA THR A 47 2.82 -15.03 20.78
C THR A 47 2.65 -15.43 22.25
N LEU A 48 3.68 -16.01 22.87
CA LEU A 48 3.66 -16.57 24.22
C LEU A 48 4.56 -15.81 25.20
N LYS A 49 5.21 -14.71 24.76
CA LYS A 49 6.13 -13.89 25.58
C LYS A 49 5.56 -13.56 26.98
N LYS A 50 4.28 -13.20 27.04
CA LYS A 50 3.59 -12.85 28.29
C LYS A 50 3.55 -13.97 29.35
N TYR A 51 3.66 -15.21 28.92
CA TYR A 51 3.74 -16.37 29.82
C TYR A 51 5.18 -16.63 30.30
N PHE A 52 6.14 -16.37 29.41
CA PHE A 52 7.57 -16.56 29.68
C PHE A 52 8.10 -15.52 30.69
N ASP A 53 7.66 -14.26 30.56
CA ASP A 53 8.07 -13.17 31.45
C ASP A 53 7.20 -13.06 32.72
N GLY A 54 6.19 -13.92 32.87
CA GLY A 54 5.34 -13.99 34.04
C GLY A 54 4.24 -12.94 34.15
N ARG A 55 4.01 -12.14 33.09
CA ARG A 55 2.90 -11.15 33.06
C ARG A 55 1.53 -11.83 33.09
N GLU A 56 1.41 -13.00 32.51
CA GLU A 56 0.20 -13.80 32.52
C GLU A 56 0.52 -15.25 32.87
N THR A 57 -0.45 -15.97 33.50
CA THR A 57 -0.36 -17.40 33.74
C THR A 57 -1.11 -18.16 32.67
N PRO A 58 -0.49 -19.12 31.96
CA PRO A 58 -1.17 -19.92 30.94
C PRO A 58 -2.21 -20.85 31.56
N LYS A 59 -3.23 -21.22 30.82
CA LYS A 59 -4.24 -22.22 31.25
C LYS A 59 -3.63 -23.58 31.58
N LYS A 60 -2.57 -23.94 30.88
CA LYS A 60 -1.71 -25.09 31.11
C LYS A 60 -0.26 -24.73 30.90
N PRO A 61 0.69 -25.23 31.70
CA PRO A 61 2.10 -24.92 31.53
C PRO A 61 2.76 -25.59 30.31
N ARG A 62 2.10 -26.61 29.73
CA ARG A 62 2.56 -27.33 28.52
C ARG A 62 1.70 -26.93 27.34
N ILE A 63 2.29 -26.30 26.34
CA ILE A 63 1.62 -25.82 25.14
C ILE A 63 2.29 -26.41 23.92
N VAL A 64 1.51 -26.75 22.91
CA VAL A 64 1.99 -27.14 21.56
C VAL A 64 1.21 -26.40 20.48
N ASN A 65 1.89 -25.95 19.44
CA ASN A 65 1.23 -25.33 18.30
C ASN A 65 1.94 -25.61 16.96
N SER A 66 1.26 -25.26 15.87
CA SER A 66 1.85 -25.02 14.56
C SER A 66 1.65 -23.55 14.24
N GLN A 67 2.69 -22.73 14.46
CA GLN A 67 2.60 -21.28 14.30
C GLN A 67 3.02 -20.85 12.90
N LYS A 68 2.16 -20.09 12.24
CA LYS A 68 2.49 -19.33 11.03
C LYS A 68 3.55 -18.29 11.36
N ALA A 69 4.60 -18.20 10.54
CA ALA A 69 5.67 -17.24 10.72
C ALA A 69 6.09 -16.58 9.41
N ILE A 70 6.44 -15.31 9.46
CA ILE A 70 7.06 -14.57 8.34
C ILE A 70 8.43 -14.05 8.78
N ARG A 71 9.46 -14.36 7.96
CA ARG A 71 10.80 -13.78 8.06
C ARG A 71 11.13 -13.06 6.77
N THR A 72 11.47 -11.78 6.88
CA THR A 72 11.75 -10.91 5.73
C THR A 72 13.24 -10.74 5.45
N ASN A 73 14.09 -11.15 6.38
CA ASN A 73 15.56 -11.08 6.25
C ASN A 73 16.09 -11.97 5.14
N ASP A 74 15.34 -13.02 4.80
CA ASP A 74 15.74 -14.04 3.84
C ASP A 74 15.11 -13.86 2.44
N ILE A 75 14.49 -12.73 2.16
CA ILE A 75 13.79 -12.50 0.88
C ILE A 75 14.72 -12.73 -0.31
N GLU A 76 15.96 -12.25 -0.25
CA GLU A 76 16.95 -12.36 -1.31
C GLU A 76 17.40 -13.82 -1.52
N ASN A 77 17.41 -14.64 -0.47
CA ASN A 77 17.80 -16.05 -0.50
C ASN A 77 16.70 -16.94 -1.10
N VAL A 78 15.44 -16.46 -1.11
CA VAL A 78 14.29 -17.20 -1.64
C VAL A 78 14.45 -17.45 -3.14
N GLY A 79 14.38 -18.73 -3.50
CA GLY A 79 14.58 -19.21 -4.88
C GLY A 79 16.01 -19.66 -5.16
N PHE A 80 17.01 -19.11 -4.48
CA PHE A 80 18.42 -19.42 -4.68
C PHE A 80 18.93 -20.55 -3.77
N THR A 81 18.35 -20.69 -2.58
CA THR A 81 18.68 -21.78 -1.65
C THR A 81 17.58 -22.84 -1.61
N ALA A 82 17.89 -24.00 -1.06
CA ALA A 82 16.96 -25.13 -0.95
C ALA A 82 15.96 -24.98 0.18
N ARG A 83 16.19 -24.09 1.16
CA ARG A 83 15.57 -24.10 2.49
C ARG A 83 14.96 -22.79 2.99
N HIS A 84 15.27 -21.64 2.37
CA HIS A 84 14.78 -20.35 2.82
C HIS A 84 13.39 -20.02 2.24
N HIS A 85 12.54 -19.51 3.11
CA HIS A 85 11.17 -19.12 2.81
C HIS A 85 10.83 -17.80 3.52
N THR A 86 9.95 -17.00 2.90
CA THR A 86 9.38 -15.82 3.58
C THR A 86 8.24 -16.21 4.51
N PHE A 87 7.46 -17.25 4.18
CA PHE A 87 6.44 -17.84 5.03
C PHE A 87 6.75 -19.31 5.29
N PHE A 88 6.68 -19.72 6.55
CA PHE A 88 6.86 -21.11 6.97
C PHE A 88 6.02 -21.42 8.20
N GLU A 89 5.85 -22.72 8.46
CA GLU A 89 5.19 -23.20 9.67
C GLU A 89 6.24 -23.69 10.68
N MET A 90 6.19 -23.09 11.88
CA MET A 90 7.02 -23.50 13.00
C MET A 90 6.19 -24.37 13.96
N LEU A 91 6.55 -25.62 14.07
CA LEU A 91 5.98 -26.56 15.03
C LEU A 91 6.70 -26.37 16.36
N GLY A 92 5.99 -25.89 17.38
CA GLY A 92 6.58 -25.56 18.68
C GLY A 92 5.95 -26.32 19.83
N ASN A 93 6.78 -26.79 20.75
CA ASN A 93 6.35 -27.24 22.07
C ASN A 93 7.00 -26.35 23.14
N PHE A 94 6.20 -25.99 24.12
CA PHE A 94 6.57 -25.00 25.14
C PHE A 94 6.30 -25.54 26.52
N SER A 95 7.22 -25.25 27.43
CA SER A 95 7.05 -25.50 28.87
C SER A 95 7.23 -24.19 29.63
N ILE A 96 6.23 -23.79 30.35
CA ILE A 96 6.25 -22.59 31.18
C ILE A 96 6.41 -23.03 32.65
N GLY A 97 7.68 -23.19 33.08
CA GLY A 97 8.01 -23.57 34.45
C GLY A 97 7.59 -25.00 34.86
N ASP A 98 7.39 -25.92 33.92
CA ASP A 98 7.02 -27.33 34.21
C ASP A 98 8.24 -28.25 33.97
N TYR A 99 8.54 -28.62 32.72
CA TYR A 99 9.73 -29.44 32.39
C TYR A 99 10.83 -28.57 31.74
N PHE A 100 12.05 -29.10 31.70
CA PHE A 100 13.20 -28.38 31.18
C PHE A 100 14.05 -29.25 30.25
N LYS A 101 15.38 -29.09 30.21
CA LYS A 101 16.28 -29.66 29.19
C LYS A 101 16.11 -31.17 28.99
N HIS A 102 16.04 -31.93 30.07
CA HIS A 102 16.00 -33.40 30.01
C HIS A 102 14.79 -33.89 29.22
N GLU A 103 13.60 -33.51 29.64
CA GLU A 103 12.36 -33.95 28.95
C GLU A 103 12.25 -33.36 27.56
N ALA A 104 12.72 -32.10 27.34
CA ALA A 104 12.68 -31.50 26.02
C ALA A 104 13.51 -32.29 25.02
N ILE A 105 14.72 -32.70 25.41
CA ILE A 105 15.62 -33.50 24.59
C ILE A 105 15.06 -34.91 24.37
N GLU A 106 14.58 -35.56 25.44
CA GLU A 106 13.97 -36.86 25.35
C GLU A 106 12.75 -36.90 24.43
N PHE A 107 11.86 -35.92 24.54
CA PHE A 107 10.68 -35.80 23.66
C PHE A 107 11.09 -35.56 22.20
N ALA A 108 12.08 -34.72 21.95
CA ALA A 108 12.55 -34.46 20.60
C ALA A 108 13.15 -35.73 19.97
N TRP A 109 13.98 -36.46 20.72
CA TRP A 109 14.60 -37.70 20.26
C TRP A 109 13.54 -38.79 20.00
N GLU A 110 12.58 -38.99 20.91
CA GLU A 110 11.49 -39.95 20.76
C GLU A 110 10.65 -39.63 19.54
N PHE A 111 10.29 -38.36 19.34
CA PHE A 111 9.48 -37.95 18.20
C PHE A 111 10.19 -38.25 16.87
N LEU A 112 11.48 -37.91 16.78
CA LEU A 112 12.23 -38.08 15.55
C LEU A 112 12.54 -39.57 15.23
N THR A 113 12.90 -40.36 16.23
CA THR A 113 13.45 -41.70 15.99
C THR A 113 12.42 -42.83 16.10
N SER A 114 11.32 -42.64 16.85
CA SER A 114 10.30 -43.67 17.01
C SER A 114 9.53 -43.95 15.71
N ASP A 115 9.39 -45.23 15.36
CA ASP A 115 8.60 -45.70 14.20
C ASP A 115 7.12 -45.28 14.24
N LYS A 116 6.58 -45.03 15.44
CA LYS A 116 5.22 -44.53 15.63
C LYS A 116 5.09 -43.11 15.06
N TRP A 117 6.14 -42.32 15.18
CA TRP A 117 6.15 -40.90 14.82
C TRP A 117 6.88 -40.66 13.50
N MET A 118 8.13 -40.20 13.54
CA MET A 118 8.86 -39.87 12.32
C MET A 118 9.69 -41.04 11.78
N GLY A 119 10.23 -41.92 12.66
CA GLY A 119 11.04 -43.06 12.29
C GLY A 119 12.31 -42.71 11.49
N MET A 120 12.98 -41.63 11.92
CA MET A 120 14.24 -41.21 11.32
C MET A 120 15.37 -42.16 11.79
N GLU A 121 16.37 -42.34 10.93
CA GLU A 121 17.55 -43.15 11.23
C GLU A 121 18.42 -42.38 12.25
N PRO A 122 18.61 -42.93 13.47
CA PRO A 122 19.39 -42.26 14.53
C PRO A 122 20.81 -41.92 14.08
N GLU A 123 21.41 -42.73 13.18
CA GLU A 123 22.77 -42.56 12.69
C GLU A 123 22.96 -41.31 11.83
N LYS A 124 21.88 -40.78 11.29
CA LYS A 124 21.88 -39.53 10.49
C LYS A 124 21.61 -38.28 11.27
N LEU A 125 21.36 -38.40 12.57
CA LEU A 125 21.06 -37.25 13.44
C LEU A 125 22.34 -36.76 14.12
N TYR A 126 22.56 -35.46 14.05
CA TYR A 126 23.62 -34.70 14.70
C TYR A 126 22.99 -33.60 15.53
N VAL A 127 23.70 -33.14 16.56
CA VAL A 127 23.22 -32.02 17.39
C VAL A 127 24.34 -31.01 17.61
N THR A 128 23.94 -29.75 17.74
CA THR A 128 24.83 -28.70 18.21
C THR A 128 24.42 -28.22 19.59
N ILE A 129 25.35 -27.77 20.39
CA ILE A 129 25.13 -27.25 21.75
C ILE A 129 26.05 -26.04 22.00
N HIS A 130 25.66 -25.18 22.94
CA HIS A 130 26.58 -24.16 23.44
C HIS A 130 27.76 -24.80 24.16
N PRO A 131 29.01 -24.34 24.01
CA PRO A 131 30.20 -24.97 24.63
C PRO A 131 30.13 -25.09 26.14
N GLU A 132 29.50 -24.13 26.80
CA GLU A 132 29.35 -24.11 28.27
C GLU A 132 28.13 -24.92 28.79
N ASP A 133 27.21 -25.38 27.87
CA ASP A 133 26.04 -26.16 28.29
C ASP A 133 26.40 -27.65 28.54
N THR A 134 27.07 -27.88 29.66
CA THR A 134 27.49 -29.23 30.06
C THR A 134 26.30 -30.14 30.42
N GLU A 135 25.17 -29.57 30.79
CA GLU A 135 23.95 -30.30 31.08
C GLU A 135 23.33 -30.87 29.80
N ALA A 136 23.18 -30.09 28.77
CA ALA A 136 22.71 -30.57 27.46
C ALA A 136 23.67 -31.63 26.88
N PHE A 137 24.99 -31.43 27.00
CA PHE A 137 25.97 -32.41 26.57
C PHE A 137 25.75 -33.77 27.29
N ARG A 138 25.63 -33.74 28.62
CA ARG A 138 25.40 -34.94 29.42
C ARG A 138 24.13 -35.69 28.99
N ILE A 139 23.03 -34.96 28.81
CA ILE A 139 21.74 -35.56 28.40
C ILE A 139 21.87 -36.22 27.04
N TRP A 140 22.44 -35.55 26.06
CA TRP A 140 22.65 -36.11 24.71
C TRP A 140 23.58 -37.31 24.70
N HIS A 141 24.69 -37.26 25.45
CA HIS A 141 25.70 -38.27 25.44
C HIS A 141 25.38 -39.48 26.33
N GLU A 142 25.00 -39.21 27.59
CA GLU A 142 24.79 -40.26 28.59
C GLU A 142 23.37 -40.81 28.59
N ASP A 143 22.35 -39.91 28.57
CA ASP A 143 20.97 -40.35 28.75
C ASP A 143 20.36 -40.81 27.38
N ILE A 144 20.63 -40.10 26.26
CA ILE A 144 20.19 -40.50 24.94
C ILE A 144 21.13 -41.51 24.28
N GLY A 145 22.42 -41.50 24.66
CA GLY A 145 23.43 -42.38 24.10
C GLY A 145 23.99 -41.96 22.74
N LEU A 146 23.92 -40.63 22.40
CA LEU A 146 24.49 -40.10 21.16
C LEU A 146 26.02 -40.08 21.26
N GLU A 147 26.71 -40.54 20.23
CA GLU A 147 28.16 -40.51 20.19
C GLU A 147 28.70 -39.07 20.24
N GLU A 148 29.77 -38.83 21.02
CA GLU A 148 30.37 -37.52 21.18
C GLU A 148 30.73 -36.85 19.84
N SER A 149 31.19 -37.65 18.83
CA SER A 149 31.50 -37.17 17.50
C SER A 149 30.31 -36.55 16.76
N ARG A 150 29.10 -36.77 17.23
CA ARG A 150 27.85 -36.19 16.65
C ARG A 150 27.28 -35.08 17.47
N ILE A 151 27.97 -34.61 18.52
CA ILE A 151 27.64 -33.48 19.35
C ILE A 151 28.63 -32.35 19.10
N ILE A 152 28.23 -31.35 18.37
CA ILE A 152 29.09 -30.25 17.92
C ILE A 152 28.92 -29.04 18.86
N ARG A 153 30.01 -28.50 19.36
CA ARG A 153 30.01 -27.33 20.25
C ARG A 153 30.18 -26.06 19.44
N ILE A 154 29.20 -25.16 19.48
CA ILE A 154 29.15 -23.91 18.73
C ILE A 154 28.78 -22.74 19.65
N GLU A 155 29.60 -21.71 19.70
CA GLU A 155 29.34 -20.47 20.48
C GLU A 155 28.00 -19.80 20.11
N GLY A 156 27.57 -19.92 18.86
CA GLY A 156 26.29 -19.39 18.38
C GLY A 156 25.06 -20.10 18.92
N ASN A 157 25.20 -21.22 19.64
CA ASN A 157 24.05 -21.91 20.27
C ASN A 157 23.59 -21.22 21.56
N PHE A 158 23.41 -19.91 21.46
CA PHE A 158 22.74 -19.07 22.46
C PHE A 158 21.68 -18.24 21.77
N TRP A 159 20.42 -18.51 22.08
CA TRP A 159 19.30 -17.86 21.42
C TRP A 159 18.91 -16.58 22.15
N ASP A 160 18.81 -15.49 21.39
CA ASP A 160 18.54 -14.16 21.89
C ASP A 160 17.68 -13.38 20.89
N ILE A 161 16.52 -12.90 21.33
CA ILE A 161 15.58 -12.12 20.48
C ILE A 161 15.73 -10.61 20.63
N GLY A 162 16.78 -10.16 21.33
CA GLY A 162 16.84 -8.83 21.90
C GLY A 162 16.13 -8.80 23.27
N GLU A 163 15.45 -7.69 23.63
CA GLU A 163 14.73 -7.66 24.92
C GLU A 163 13.75 -8.84 25.08
N GLY A 164 13.95 -9.63 26.13
CA GLY A 164 13.07 -10.73 26.47
C GLY A 164 13.77 -12.05 26.80
N PRO A 165 13.03 -13.17 26.77
CA PRO A 165 13.57 -14.48 27.08
C PRO A 165 14.73 -14.88 26.19
N SER A 166 15.80 -15.42 26.79
CA SER A 166 17.01 -15.86 26.12
C SER A 166 17.65 -17.04 26.87
N GLY A 167 18.56 -17.75 26.20
CA GLY A 167 19.29 -18.85 26.80
C GLY A 167 20.01 -19.74 25.83
N PRO A 168 20.82 -20.71 26.29
CA PRO A 168 21.47 -21.69 25.44
C PRO A 168 20.42 -22.51 24.69
N ASN A 169 20.82 -23.01 23.52
CA ASN A 169 19.97 -23.89 22.72
C ASN A 169 20.75 -25.10 22.18
N THR A 170 20.01 -26.09 21.75
CA THR A 170 20.54 -27.25 21.01
C THR A 170 19.75 -27.39 19.72
N GLU A 171 20.45 -27.52 18.62
CA GLU A 171 19.84 -27.70 17.30
C GLU A 171 20.07 -29.12 16.82
N ILE A 172 19.05 -29.70 16.18
CA ILE A 172 19.09 -31.05 15.66
C ILE A 172 19.17 -31.00 14.14
N PHE A 173 20.19 -31.65 13.59
CA PHE A 173 20.49 -31.72 12.16
C PHE A 173 20.31 -33.12 11.61
N TYR A 174 19.86 -33.20 10.37
CA TYR A 174 19.77 -34.45 9.62
C TYR A 174 20.82 -34.47 8.51
N ASP A 175 21.70 -35.50 8.50
CA ASP A 175 22.64 -35.73 7.40
C ASP A 175 21.91 -36.32 6.20
N ARG A 176 21.79 -35.55 5.16
CA ARG A 176 21.15 -35.94 3.88
C ARG A 176 22.09 -36.78 2.99
N GLY A 177 23.33 -36.92 3.41
CA GLY A 177 24.35 -37.68 2.73
C GLY A 177 25.20 -36.86 1.73
N SER A 178 26.28 -37.46 1.26
CA SER A 178 27.32 -36.82 0.42
C SER A 178 26.86 -36.40 -0.98
N ALA A 179 25.63 -36.68 -1.34
CA ALA A 179 25.05 -36.19 -2.61
C ALA A 179 24.64 -34.69 -2.54
N TYR A 180 24.46 -34.18 -1.32
CA TYR A 180 24.08 -32.78 -1.04
C TYR A 180 25.31 -31.97 -0.62
N GLY A 181 25.28 -30.69 -0.89
CA GLY A 181 26.33 -29.74 -0.48
C GLY A 181 27.65 -29.90 -1.24
N LYS A 182 27.67 -30.47 -2.45
CA LYS A 182 28.91 -30.67 -3.21
C LYS A 182 29.60 -29.38 -3.63
N ASP A 183 28.81 -28.34 -3.80
CA ASP A 183 29.25 -27.01 -4.24
C ASP A 183 29.43 -26.04 -3.05
N ASP A 184 29.14 -26.52 -1.83
CA ASP A 184 29.26 -25.69 -0.62
C ASP A 184 30.75 -25.64 -0.18
N PRO A 185 31.16 -24.54 0.49
CA PRO A 185 32.52 -24.38 1.01
C PRO A 185 32.88 -25.53 1.97
N ALA A 186 34.08 -26.06 1.82
CA ALA A 186 34.55 -27.21 2.63
C ALA A 186 34.61 -26.87 4.13
N GLU A 187 34.91 -25.63 4.45
CA GLU A 187 34.91 -25.08 5.81
C GLU A 187 33.54 -25.02 6.49
N GLU A 188 32.47 -24.99 5.67
CA GLU A 188 31.08 -24.98 6.15
C GLU A 188 30.44 -26.38 6.22
N MET A 189 31.13 -27.43 5.81
CA MET A 189 30.62 -28.77 5.67
C MET A 189 30.61 -29.56 7.01
N TYR A 190 29.87 -28.99 8.01
CA TYR A 190 29.66 -29.61 9.32
C TYR A 190 28.22 -29.25 9.82
N PRO A 191 27.68 -30.02 10.79
CA PRO A 191 26.40 -29.68 11.43
C PRO A 191 26.49 -28.33 12.15
N GLY A 192 25.67 -27.36 11.70
CA GLY A 192 25.70 -25.96 12.16
C GLY A 192 26.42 -25.00 11.23
N GLY A 193 27.13 -25.49 10.19
CA GLY A 193 27.66 -24.65 9.12
C GLY A 193 26.64 -24.39 8.00
N GLU A 194 26.93 -23.41 7.16
CA GLU A 194 26.06 -23.03 6.04
C GLU A 194 26.23 -23.98 4.85
N ASN A 195 25.54 -25.12 4.91
CA ASN A 195 25.62 -26.15 3.87
C ASN A 195 24.27 -26.86 3.64
N GLU A 196 24.15 -27.53 2.51
CA GLU A 196 22.93 -28.26 2.09
C GLU A 196 22.89 -29.72 2.59
N ARG A 197 24.00 -30.27 3.12
CA ARG A 197 24.08 -31.66 3.58
C ARG A 197 23.46 -31.83 4.96
N TYR A 198 23.86 -30.98 5.92
CA TYR A 198 23.39 -31.06 7.28
C TYR A 198 22.25 -30.07 7.46
N LEU A 199 21.02 -30.56 7.28
CA LEU A 199 19.84 -29.72 7.36
C LEU A 199 19.35 -29.64 8.81
N GLU A 200 19.35 -28.42 9.40
CA GLU A 200 18.72 -28.14 10.67
C GLU A 200 17.22 -28.41 10.58
N VAL A 201 16.70 -29.27 11.44
CA VAL A 201 15.28 -29.64 11.47
C VAL A 201 14.56 -29.11 12.70
N TRP A 202 15.23 -28.99 13.83
CA TRP A 202 14.61 -28.59 15.10
C TRP A 202 15.61 -27.84 15.97
N ASN A 203 15.15 -26.72 16.57
CA ASN A 203 15.89 -25.97 17.56
C ASN A 203 15.14 -26.07 18.91
N LEU A 204 15.84 -26.47 19.98
CA LEU A 204 15.34 -26.52 21.36
C LEU A 204 16.04 -25.44 22.16
N VAL A 205 15.29 -24.40 22.55
CA VAL A 205 15.79 -23.25 23.32
C VAL A 205 15.48 -23.44 24.80
N PHE A 206 16.48 -23.26 25.63
CA PHE A 206 16.41 -23.35 27.07
C PHE A 206 16.39 -21.94 27.67
N SER A 207 15.21 -21.34 27.71
CA SER A 207 15.03 -19.96 28.18
C SER A 207 15.22 -19.89 29.70
N GLU A 208 16.38 -19.40 30.12
CA GLU A 208 16.80 -19.26 31.53
C GLU A 208 16.94 -17.79 31.91
N PHE A 209 17.17 -16.87 30.95
CA PHE A 209 17.49 -15.48 31.19
C PHE A 209 16.50 -14.53 30.50
N ASN A 210 16.38 -13.33 31.05
CA ASN A 210 15.79 -12.18 30.39
C ASN A 210 16.89 -11.24 29.93
N HIS A 211 16.95 -10.95 28.64
CA HIS A 211 17.81 -9.92 28.09
C HIS A 211 17.15 -8.55 28.35
N ASN A 212 17.81 -7.72 29.11
CA ASN A 212 17.33 -6.40 29.54
C ASN A 212 17.76 -5.31 28.52
N LYS A 213 17.09 -4.14 28.55
CA LYS A 213 17.38 -2.97 27.70
C LYS A 213 18.82 -2.47 27.77
N ASP A 214 19.50 -2.69 28.86
CA ASP A 214 20.90 -2.31 29.09
C ASP A 214 21.93 -3.36 28.66
N ASN A 215 21.49 -4.36 27.88
CA ASN A 215 22.27 -5.52 27.44
C ASN A 215 22.82 -6.39 28.59
N THR A 216 22.15 -6.40 29.72
CA THR A 216 22.43 -7.35 30.81
C THR A 216 21.44 -8.52 30.78
N TYR A 217 21.86 -9.65 31.35
CA TYR A 217 21.02 -10.83 31.48
C TYR A 217 20.65 -11.08 32.95
N THR A 218 19.35 -11.19 33.23
CA THR A 218 18.84 -11.56 34.55
C THR A 218 18.08 -12.89 34.49
N PRO A 219 18.14 -13.76 35.51
CA PRO A 219 17.38 -14.98 35.50
C PRO A 219 15.88 -14.72 35.35
N LEU A 220 15.21 -15.54 34.53
CA LEU A 220 13.75 -15.55 34.44
C LEU A 220 13.14 -16.07 35.75
N PRO A 221 11.88 -15.69 36.06
CA PRO A 221 11.14 -16.26 37.24
C PRO A 221 11.05 -17.77 37.22
N ASN A 222 10.90 -18.37 36.03
CA ASN A 222 10.91 -19.79 35.78
C ASN A 222 11.81 -20.11 34.60
N LYS A 223 12.38 -21.33 34.62
CA LYS A 223 13.04 -21.91 33.45
C LYS A 223 11.99 -22.41 32.48
N ASN A 224 12.09 -22.05 31.22
CA ASN A 224 11.09 -22.35 30.21
C ASN A 224 11.72 -23.06 29.01
N ILE A 225 10.90 -23.84 28.32
CA ILE A 225 11.27 -24.44 27.03
C ILE A 225 10.52 -23.73 25.91
N ASP A 226 11.28 -23.32 24.90
CA ASP A 226 10.80 -22.86 23.61
C ASP A 226 11.42 -23.71 22.50
N THR A 227 10.62 -24.27 21.61
CA THR A 227 11.17 -25.06 20.51
C THR A 227 10.58 -24.66 19.18
N GLY A 228 11.36 -24.87 18.11
CA GLY A 228 10.92 -24.61 16.75
C GLY A 228 11.41 -25.67 15.77
N MET A 229 10.49 -26.51 15.27
CA MET A 229 10.73 -27.45 14.20
C MET A 229 10.13 -26.93 12.88
N GLY A 230 10.96 -26.81 11.83
CA GLY A 230 10.49 -26.34 10.52
C GLY A 230 9.68 -27.44 9.79
N LEU A 231 8.38 -27.20 9.58
CA LEU A 231 7.51 -28.16 8.89
C LEU A 231 7.99 -28.42 7.45
N GLU A 232 8.34 -27.37 6.71
CA GLU A 232 8.82 -27.46 5.33
C GLU A 232 10.09 -28.30 5.23
N ARG A 233 11.05 -28.11 6.15
CA ARG A 233 12.31 -28.87 6.20
C ARG A 233 12.05 -30.34 6.53
N MET A 234 11.24 -30.63 7.56
CA MET A 234 10.84 -32.00 7.91
C MET A 234 10.10 -32.69 6.76
N THR A 235 9.27 -31.97 6.04
CA THR A 235 8.53 -32.50 4.89
C THR A 235 9.47 -32.88 3.76
N SER A 236 10.48 -32.06 3.46
CA SER A 236 11.45 -32.33 2.40
C SER A 236 12.26 -33.60 2.69
N ILE A 237 12.67 -33.81 3.94
CA ILE A 237 13.36 -35.03 4.38
C ILE A 237 12.42 -36.23 4.26
N SER A 238 11.19 -36.13 4.78
CA SER A 238 10.21 -37.22 4.76
C SER A 238 9.83 -37.64 3.33
N GLN A 239 9.71 -36.67 2.43
CA GLN A 239 9.37 -36.95 1.03
C GLN A 239 10.60 -37.29 0.19
N ASN A 240 11.80 -37.21 0.76
CA ASN A 240 13.09 -37.48 0.13
C ASN A 240 13.25 -36.67 -1.17
N VAL A 241 13.05 -35.37 -1.11
CA VAL A 241 13.16 -34.42 -2.21
C VAL A 241 14.38 -33.51 -2.03
N ARG A 242 14.86 -32.91 -3.12
CA ARG A 242 16.10 -32.13 -3.12
C ARG A 242 15.95 -30.83 -2.34
N THR A 243 14.83 -30.15 -2.52
CA THR A 243 14.54 -28.87 -1.86
C THR A 243 13.17 -28.88 -1.20
N ASN A 244 12.89 -27.92 -0.34
CA ASN A 244 11.55 -27.73 0.23
C ASN A 244 10.48 -27.49 -0.86
N TYR A 245 10.88 -26.92 -2.00
CA TYR A 245 9.98 -26.56 -3.11
C TYR A 245 9.41 -27.77 -3.85
N GLU A 246 10.02 -28.93 -3.75
CA GLU A 246 9.53 -30.17 -4.38
C GLU A 246 8.55 -30.95 -3.49
N THR A 247 8.20 -30.40 -2.32
CA THR A 247 7.22 -30.99 -1.40
C THR A 247 5.78 -30.74 -1.85
N ASP A 248 4.86 -31.46 -1.22
CA ASP A 248 3.41 -31.29 -1.43
C ASP A 248 2.87 -29.91 -1.01
N LEU A 249 3.66 -29.10 -0.32
CA LEU A 249 3.33 -27.71 0.03
C LEU A 249 3.52 -26.73 -1.14
N PHE A 250 4.43 -27.01 -2.08
CA PHE A 250 4.81 -26.09 -3.15
C PHE A 250 4.54 -26.64 -4.55
N MET A 251 4.71 -27.94 -4.75
CA MET A 251 4.55 -28.52 -6.09
C MET A 251 3.21 -28.28 -6.77
N PRO A 252 2.07 -28.27 -6.08
CA PRO A 252 0.80 -27.91 -6.73
C PRO A 252 0.80 -26.48 -7.30
N ILE A 253 1.44 -25.52 -6.59
CA ILE A 253 1.59 -24.13 -7.04
C ILE A 253 2.52 -24.07 -8.24
N ILE A 254 3.70 -24.71 -8.15
CA ILE A 254 4.68 -24.78 -9.25
C ILE A 254 4.07 -25.38 -10.51
N LYS A 255 3.26 -26.45 -10.39
CA LYS A 255 2.57 -27.06 -11.52
C LYS A 255 1.59 -26.13 -12.22
N GLU A 256 0.88 -25.29 -11.46
CA GLU A 256 0.01 -24.28 -12.07
C GLU A 256 0.82 -23.20 -12.78
N VAL A 257 1.95 -22.78 -12.21
CA VAL A 257 2.86 -21.84 -12.89
C VAL A 257 3.42 -22.48 -14.18
N GLU A 258 3.75 -23.78 -14.16
CA GLU A 258 4.11 -24.53 -15.39
C GLU A 258 2.99 -24.49 -16.44
N HIS A 259 1.75 -24.68 -15.99
CA HIS A 259 0.57 -24.67 -16.87
C HIS A 259 0.39 -23.31 -17.53
N VAL A 260 0.46 -22.23 -16.77
CA VAL A 260 0.26 -20.87 -17.25
C VAL A 260 1.42 -20.39 -18.14
N SER A 261 2.67 -20.68 -17.76
CA SER A 261 3.86 -20.24 -18.50
C SER A 261 4.20 -21.11 -19.73
N GLY A 262 3.70 -22.34 -19.76
CA GLY A 262 4.11 -23.35 -20.74
C GLY A 262 5.55 -23.86 -20.55
N LYS A 263 6.26 -23.40 -19.51
CA LYS A 263 7.63 -23.83 -19.17
C LYS A 263 7.61 -24.93 -18.12
N LYS A 264 8.75 -25.63 -17.94
CA LYS A 264 8.87 -26.74 -17.01
C LYS A 264 9.90 -26.46 -15.93
N TYR A 265 9.54 -26.77 -14.70
CA TYR A 265 10.42 -26.76 -13.54
C TYR A 265 11.47 -27.88 -13.63
N LEU A 266 12.65 -27.67 -13.09
CA LEU A 266 13.81 -28.58 -13.10
C LEU A 266 14.45 -28.84 -14.51
N ILE A 267 14.31 -27.87 -15.42
CA ILE A 267 14.91 -27.89 -16.73
C ILE A 267 16.03 -26.85 -16.90
N ASP A 268 15.87 -25.69 -16.26
CA ASP A 268 16.76 -24.53 -16.39
C ASP A 268 16.87 -23.85 -15.02
N ASP A 269 18.05 -23.88 -14.41
CA ASP A 269 18.30 -23.37 -13.05
C ASP A 269 17.89 -21.90 -12.90
N ALA A 270 18.08 -21.06 -13.92
CA ALA A 270 17.68 -19.65 -13.87
C ALA A 270 16.16 -19.48 -13.88
N GLN A 271 15.42 -20.34 -14.59
CA GLN A 271 13.96 -20.35 -14.59
C GLN A 271 13.40 -20.98 -13.31
N ASP A 272 14.10 -21.95 -12.75
CA ASP A 272 13.69 -22.63 -11.51
C ASP A 272 13.61 -21.66 -10.33
N VAL A 273 14.50 -20.65 -10.29
CA VAL A 273 14.42 -19.56 -9.31
C VAL A 273 13.06 -18.85 -9.39
N ALA A 274 12.57 -18.55 -10.59
CA ALA A 274 11.29 -17.88 -10.78
C ALA A 274 10.11 -18.73 -10.25
N PHE A 275 10.09 -20.03 -10.54
CA PHE A 275 9.07 -20.94 -10.00
C PHE A 275 9.05 -20.96 -8.47
N LYS A 276 10.24 -21.03 -7.84
CA LYS A 276 10.39 -21.04 -6.38
C LYS A 276 9.94 -19.72 -5.75
N VAL A 277 10.36 -18.57 -6.30
CA VAL A 277 9.99 -17.24 -5.82
C VAL A 277 8.48 -17.03 -5.88
N ILE A 278 7.85 -17.37 -7.01
CA ILE A 278 6.41 -17.26 -7.19
C ILE A 278 5.67 -18.12 -6.15
N ALA A 279 6.09 -19.38 -5.99
CA ALA A 279 5.44 -20.31 -5.07
C ALA A 279 5.58 -19.90 -3.60
N ASP A 280 6.74 -19.38 -3.18
CA ASP A 280 6.96 -18.86 -1.84
C ASP A 280 6.12 -17.61 -1.58
N HIS A 281 6.24 -16.62 -2.45
CA HIS A 281 5.65 -15.31 -2.22
C HIS A 281 4.12 -15.35 -2.25
N ILE A 282 3.51 -16.17 -3.10
CA ILE A 282 2.03 -16.28 -3.11
C ILE A 282 1.50 -16.90 -1.82
N ARG A 283 2.22 -17.85 -1.20
CA ARG A 283 1.86 -18.39 0.12
C ARG A 283 1.90 -17.26 1.17
N THR A 284 3.01 -16.53 1.24
CA THR A 284 3.22 -15.44 2.19
C THR A 284 2.13 -14.38 2.07
N ILE A 285 1.89 -13.89 0.85
CA ILE A 285 0.93 -12.82 0.57
C ILE A 285 -0.49 -13.28 0.90
N SER A 286 -0.86 -14.51 0.53
CA SER A 286 -2.20 -15.05 0.80
C SER A 286 -2.49 -15.14 2.29
N PHE A 287 -1.55 -15.65 3.09
CA PHE A 287 -1.71 -15.74 4.54
C PHE A 287 -1.70 -14.38 5.23
N ALA A 288 -0.83 -13.49 4.83
CA ALA A 288 -0.75 -12.15 5.42
C ALA A 288 -2.03 -11.33 5.16
N ILE A 289 -2.60 -11.43 3.94
CA ILE A 289 -3.87 -10.77 3.62
C ILE A 289 -5.03 -11.45 4.36
N ALA A 290 -5.05 -12.78 4.49
CA ALA A 290 -6.05 -13.49 5.27
C ALA A 290 -6.06 -13.04 6.74
N ASP A 291 -4.90 -12.71 7.28
CA ASP A 291 -4.71 -12.23 8.66
C ASP A 291 -4.82 -10.68 8.78
N GLY A 292 -5.28 -9.98 7.72
CA GLY A 292 -5.68 -8.57 7.76
C GLY A 292 -4.65 -7.55 7.27
N ALA A 293 -3.47 -7.98 6.79
CA ALA A 293 -2.51 -7.06 6.20
C ALA A 293 -2.88 -6.71 4.75
N LEU A 294 -2.69 -5.46 4.34
CA LEU A 294 -2.93 -4.99 2.96
C LEU A 294 -1.66 -4.37 2.37
N PRO A 295 -1.42 -4.50 1.05
CA PRO A 295 -0.33 -3.80 0.38
C PRO A 295 -0.42 -2.28 0.59
N ALA A 296 0.68 -1.67 1.05
CA ALA A 296 0.78 -0.23 1.31
C ALA A 296 2.21 0.28 1.02
N ASN A 297 2.45 1.58 1.20
CA ASN A 297 3.77 2.18 0.97
C ASN A 297 4.73 2.08 2.18
N GLU A 298 4.22 1.72 3.34
CA GLU A 298 4.99 1.69 4.59
C GLU A 298 4.66 0.43 5.41
N GLY A 299 5.55 0.09 6.34
CA GLY A 299 5.34 -0.97 7.32
C GLY A 299 5.06 -2.34 6.70
N ARG A 300 4.12 -3.07 7.28
CA ARG A 300 3.74 -4.43 6.86
C ARG A 300 3.25 -4.47 5.41
N GLY A 301 2.49 -3.48 5.00
CA GLY A 301 1.94 -3.39 3.64
C GLY A 301 3.02 -3.21 2.58
N TYR A 302 4.10 -2.51 2.90
CA TYR A 302 5.25 -2.38 2.01
C TYR A 302 5.93 -3.72 1.74
N VAL A 303 6.10 -4.55 2.77
CA VAL A 303 6.66 -5.89 2.62
C VAL A 303 5.81 -6.73 1.65
N LEU A 304 4.48 -6.72 1.82
CA LEU A 304 3.58 -7.46 0.92
C LEU A 304 3.68 -6.95 -0.53
N ARG A 305 3.73 -5.65 -0.70
CA ARG A 305 3.91 -5.02 -2.02
C ARG A 305 5.23 -5.42 -2.65
N ARG A 306 6.33 -5.41 -1.89
CA ARG A 306 7.65 -5.85 -2.33
C ARG A 306 7.64 -7.31 -2.80
N LEU A 307 7.07 -8.22 -2.00
CA LEU A 307 6.96 -9.63 -2.35
C LEU A 307 6.14 -9.85 -3.62
N LEU A 308 4.98 -9.20 -3.74
CA LEU A 308 4.13 -9.33 -4.91
C LEU A 308 4.83 -8.83 -6.17
N ARG A 309 5.44 -7.65 -6.11
CA ARG A 309 6.16 -7.06 -7.24
C ARG A 309 7.37 -7.87 -7.65
N ARG A 310 8.09 -8.44 -6.67
CA ARG A 310 9.19 -9.37 -6.94
C ARG A 310 8.69 -10.63 -7.67
N ALA A 311 7.61 -11.24 -7.22
CA ALA A 311 7.01 -12.40 -7.88
C ALA A 311 6.51 -12.08 -9.30
N VAL A 312 5.86 -10.93 -9.52
CA VAL A 312 5.42 -10.48 -10.85
C VAL A 312 6.60 -10.27 -11.80
N ARG A 313 7.71 -9.72 -11.33
CA ARG A 313 8.92 -9.60 -12.16
C ARG A 313 9.47 -10.96 -12.56
N PHE A 314 9.57 -11.91 -11.61
CA PHE A 314 10.01 -13.26 -11.93
C PHE A 314 9.06 -13.99 -12.89
N SER A 315 7.76 -13.67 -12.84
CA SER A 315 6.80 -14.24 -13.79
C SER A 315 7.06 -13.81 -15.23
N GLN A 316 7.55 -12.59 -15.44
CA GLN A 316 7.92 -12.11 -16.77
C GLN A 316 9.09 -12.89 -17.36
N SER A 317 10.05 -13.34 -16.54
CA SER A 317 11.14 -14.20 -17.01
C SER A 317 10.63 -15.58 -17.48
N LEU A 318 9.46 -16.00 -17.01
CA LEU A 318 8.75 -17.18 -17.50
C LEU A 318 7.83 -16.89 -18.71
N GLY A 319 7.76 -15.63 -19.17
CA GLY A 319 6.91 -15.19 -20.28
C GLY A 319 5.46 -14.88 -19.89
N ILE A 320 5.16 -14.76 -18.60
CA ILE A 320 3.82 -14.37 -18.11
C ILE A 320 3.80 -12.84 -17.96
N ASN A 321 3.09 -12.16 -18.87
CA ASN A 321 3.02 -10.69 -18.93
C ASN A 321 1.66 -10.13 -18.51
N GLU A 322 0.76 -10.97 -18.02
CA GLU A 322 -0.56 -10.57 -17.55
C GLU A 322 -0.73 -10.90 -16.06
N PRO A 323 -1.61 -10.20 -15.33
CA PRO A 323 -1.91 -10.53 -13.94
C PRO A 323 -2.39 -11.98 -13.80
N PHE A 324 -1.67 -12.78 -13.00
CA PHE A 324 -1.99 -14.19 -12.81
C PHE A 324 -1.81 -14.70 -11.37
N MET A 325 -1.00 -14.02 -10.53
CA MET A 325 -0.73 -14.42 -9.15
C MET A 325 -2.00 -14.68 -8.36
N TYR A 326 -3.02 -13.84 -8.56
CA TYR A 326 -4.31 -13.98 -7.89
C TYR A 326 -5.00 -15.34 -8.16
N LYS A 327 -4.72 -16.00 -9.28
CA LYS A 327 -5.27 -17.33 -9.62
C LYS A 327 -4.68 -18.44 -8.75
N LEU A 328 -3.45 -18.26 -8.27
CA LEU A 328 -2.75 -19.22 -7.43
C LEU A 328 -3.30 -19.29 -6.00
N VAL A 329 -4.07 -18.29 -5.58
CA VAL A 329 -4.64 -18.21 -4.21
C VAL A 329 -5.51 -19.42 -3.89
N ASP A 330 -6.32 -19.91 -4.84
CA ASP A 330 -7.19 -21.06 -4.60
C ASP A 330 -6.37 -22.33 -4.34
N ILE A 331 -5.22 -22.47 -4.99
CA ILE A 331 -4.31 -23.61 -4.79
C ILE A 331 -3.66 -23.54 -3.40
N VAL A 332 -3.20 -22.35 -2.99
CA VAL A 332 -2.69 -22.14 -1.62
C VAL A 332 -3.77 -22.49 -0.59
N ALA A 333 -4.98 -22.01 -0.82
CA ALA A 333 -6.12 -22.27 0.04
C ALA A 333 -6.39 -23.79 0.16
N ASP A 334 -6.43 -24.52 -0.94
CA ASP A 334 -6.72 -25.96 -0.97
C ASP A 334 -5.63 -26.78 -0.24
N ILE A 335 -4.34 -26.40 -0.39
CA ILE A 335 -3.23 -27.06 0.31
C ILE A 335 -3.36 -26.87 1.83
N MET A 336 -3.78 -25.68 2.27
CA MET A 336 -3.67 -25.26 3.66
C MET A 336 -5.01 -25.34 4.44
N GLU A 337 -6.16 -25.48 3.74
CA GLU A 337 -7.50 -25.56 4.32
C GLU A 337 -7.63 -26.51 5.51
N PRO A 338 -7.01 -27.73 5.50
CA PRO A 338 -7.20 -28.66 6.61
C PRO A 338 -6.77 -28.16 7.99
N TYR A 339 -5.90 -27.15 8.03
CA TYR A 339 -5.44 -26.57 9.29
C TYR A 339 -5.67 -25.05 9.40
N TYR A 340 -5.69 -24.34 8.25
CA TYR A 340 -5.89 -22.90 8.18
C TYR A 340 -7.06 -22.56 7.22
N PRO A 341 -8.31 -22.79 7.64
CA PRO A 341 -9.49 -22.57 6.77
C PRO A 341 -9.69 -21.09 6.39
N ASN A 342 -9.17 -20.14 7.17
CA ASN A 342 -9.34 -18.70 6.96
C ASN A 342 -8.84 -18.21 5.59
N VAL A 343 -7.83 -18.86 4.99
CA VAL A 343 -7.36 -18.51 3.63
C VAL A 343 -8.41 -18.89 2.60
N LYS A 344 -9.07 -20.05 2.78
CA LYS A 344 -10.15 -20.50 1.90
C LYS A 344 -11.39 -19.61 2.02
N ASP A 345 -11.78 -19.32 3.26
CA ASP A 345 -12.95 -18.47 3.55
C ASP A 345 -12.81 -17.08 2.93
N LYS A 346 -11.60 -16.53 2.94
CA LYS A 346 -11.29 -15.19 2.41
C LYS A 346 -10.72 -15.21 0.98
N SER A 347 -10.70 -16.35 0.28
CA SER A 347 -10.00 -16.47 -1.01
C SER A 347 -10.43 -15.43 -2.05
N ASN A 348 -11.71 -15.12 -2.15
CA ASN A 348 -12.23 -14.10 -3.07
C ASN A 348 -11.73 -12.69 -2.74
N PHE A 349 -11.61 -12.36 -1.45
CA PHE A 349 -11.05 -11.10 -1.00
C PHE A 349 -9.55 -11.03 -1.32
N ILE A 350 -8.79 -12.06 -0.97
CA ILE A 350 -7.35 -12.17 -1.24
C ILE A 350 -7.07 -12.01 -2.73
N LYS A 351 -7.84 -12.70 -3.59
CA LYS A 351 -7.72 -12.58 -5.06
C LYS A 351 -7.94 -11.16 -5.55
N ARG A 352 -8.94 -10.44 -5.05
CA ARG A 352 -9.20 -9.05 -5.45
C ARG A 352 -8.05 -8.12 -5.05
N VAL A 353 -7.52 -8.27 -3.83
CA VAL A 353 -6.38 -7.48 -3.35
C VAL A 353 -5.15 -7.70 -4.22
N ILE A 354 -4.78 -8.96 -4.44
CA ILE A 354 -3.60 -9.32 -5.25
C ILE A 354 -3.78 -8.82 -6.68
N LYS A 355 -4.92 -9.10 -7.31
CA LYS A 355 -5.20 -8.68 -8.69
C LYS A 355 -5.07 -7.17 -8.87
N SER A 356 -5.65 -6.39 -7.96
CA SER A 356 -5.60 -4.93 -8.01
C SER A 356 -4.16 -4.39 -7.91
N GLU A 357 -3.31 -4.98 -7.06
CA GLU A 357 -1.90 -4.55 -6.94
C GLU A 357 -1.06 -5.05 -8.14
N GLU A 358 -1.34 -6.25 -8.68
CA GLU A 358 -0.71 -6.74 -9.91
C GLU A 358 -0.99 -5.83 -11.09
N GLU A 359 -2.27 -5.48 -11.33
CA GLU A 359 -2.69 -4.60 -12.43
C GLU A 359 -1.97 -3.25 -12.35
N ARG A 360 -1.94 -2.63 -11.17
CA ARG A 360 -1.20 -1.37 -10.96
C ARG A 360 0.29 -1.49 -11.21
N PHE A 361 0.87 -2.61 -10.82
CA PHE A 361 2.31 -2.82 -11.02
C PHE A 361 2.63 -3.08 -12.48
N HIS A 362 1.79 -3.81 -13.21
CA HIS A 362 1.96 -4.00 -14.65
C HIS A 362 1.93 -2.67 -15.41
N GLU A 363 1.04 -1.72 -15.04
CA GLU A 363 0.98 -0.39 -15.64
C GLU A 363 2.30 0.40 -15.46
N THR A 364 2.95 0.26 -14.30
CA THR A 364 4.19 1.01 -13.97
C THR A 364 5.47 0.26 -14.31
N LEU A 365 5.42 -1.06 -14.44
CA LEU A 365 6.59 -1.91 -14.58
C LEU A 365 7.30 -1.72 -15.93
N GLU A 366 6.57 -1.63 -17.03
CA GLU A 366 7.16 -1.42 -18.37
C GLU A 366 7.88 -0.08 -18.46
N GLU A 367 7.27 0.97 -17.91
CA GLU A 367 7.86 2.30 -17.87
C GLU A 367 9.09 2.35 -16.95
N GLY A 368 8.97 1.78 -15.74
CA GLY A 368 10.07 1.70 -14.79
C GLY A 368 11.26 0.88 -15.31
N LEU A 369 11.03 -0.27 -15.93
CA LEU A 369 12.08 -1.08 -16.55
C LEU A 369 12.75 -0.37 -17.72
N THR A 370 12.00 0.37 -18.52
CA THR A 370 12.57 1.16 -19.64
C THR A 370 13.53 2.21 -19.12
N ILE A 371 13.14 2.97 -18.09
CA ILE A 371 13.99 3.99 -17.47
C ILE A 371 15.21 3.35 -16.80
N LEU A 372 15.00 2.27 -16.03
CA LEU A 372 16.10 1.58 -15.37
C LEU A 372 17.14 1.02 -16.35
N ASN A 373 16.69 0.47 -17.48
CA ASN A 373 17.59 0.02 -18.54
C ASN A 373 18.42 1.15 -19.16
N GLU A 374 17.88 2.36 -19.24
CA GLU A 374 18.64 3.55 -19.67
C GLU A 374 19.68 3.93 -18.60
N LEU A 375 19.30 3.96 -17.32
CA LEU A 375 20.22 4.25 -16.21
C LEU A 375 21.33 3.20 -16.10
N ILE A 376 21.03 1.93 -16.30
CA ILE A 376 22.03 0.84 -16.35
C ILE A 376 23.03 1.10 -17.48
N LYS A 377 22.58 1.48 -18.69
CA LYS A 377 23.47 1.80 -19.80
C LYS A 377 24.36 3.01 -19.50
N GLU A 378 23.80 4.05 -18.86
CA GLU A 378 24.56 5.22 -18.45
C GLU A 378 25.60 4.87 -17.39
N ALA A 379 25.22 4.12 -16.35
CA ALA A 379 26.11 3.67 -15.29
C ALA A 379 27.26 2.77 -15.80
N LYS A 380 26.99 1.86 -16.74
CA LYS A 380 28.04 1.04 -17.39
C LYS A 380 29.10 1.86 -18.14
N ASN A 381 28.69 3.03 -18.64
CA ASN A 381 29.59 3.94 -19.38
C ASN A 381 30.26 5.00 -18.48
N SER A 382 30.00 4.99 -17.18
CA SER A 382 30.54 5.96 -16.22
C SER A 382 31.28 5.26 -15.07
N ASP A 383 30.77 5.34 -13.87
CA ASP A 383 31.37 4.92 -12.60
C ASP A 383 30.83 3.58 -12.07
N GLN A 384 30.01 2.88 -12.83
CA GLN A 384 29.34 1.63 -12.48
C GLN A 384 28.36 1.77 -11.30
N VAL A 385 27.86 2.99 -11.06
CA VAL A 385 26.91 3.29 -9.99
C VAL A 385 25.65 3.96 -10.57
N ILE A 386 24.47 3.46 -10.25
CA ILE A 386 23.21 4.14 -10.48
C ILE A 386 23.07 5.24 -9.43
N LYS A 387 22.87 6.49 -9.86
CA LYS A 387 22.78 7.63 -8.96
C LYS A 387 21.56 7.53 -8.05
N GLY A 388 21.73 7.85 -6.76
CA GLY A 388 20.65 7.79 -5.77
C GLY A 388 19.45 8.69 -6.08
N HIS A 389 19.68 9.86 -6.70
CA HIS A 389 18.61 10.73 -7.18
C HIS A 389 17.73 10.06 -8.27
N ASP A 390 18.35 9.35 -9.20
CA ASP A 390 17.62 8.67 -10.28
C ASP A 390 16.87 7.43 -9.75
N ALA A 391 17.47 6.70 -8.81
CA ALA A 391 16.84 5.62 -8.09
C ALA A 391 15.64 6.12 -7.25
N PHE A 392 15.78 7.28 -6.59
CA PHE A 392 14.69 7.92 -5.86
C PHE A 392 13.55 8.33 -6.78
N LYS A 393 13.85 8.88 -7.95
CA LYS A 393 12.83 9.23 -8.95
C LYS A 393 12.07 8.00 -9.45
N LEU A 394 12.75 6.88 -9.69
CA LEU A 394 12.12 5.60 -10.01
C LEU A 394 11.16 5.14 -8.91
N TYR A 395 11.58 5.27 -7.65
CA TYR A 395 10.79 4.89 -6.50
C TYR A 395 9.58 5.82 -6.28
N ASP A 396 9.82 7.14 -6.22
CA ASP A 396 8.82 8.13 -5.82
C ASP A 396 7.79 8.42 -6.91
N THR A 397 8.25 8.57 -8.17
CA THR A 397 7.41 8.96 -9.29
C THR A 397 6.77 7.76 -9.99
N TYR A 398 7.54 6.70 -10.18
CA TYR A 398 7.08 5.53 -10.94
C TYR A 398 6.71 4.33 -10.05
N GLY A 399 6.88 4.45 -8.72
CA GLY A 399 6.55 3.39 -7.78
C GLY A 399 7.38 2.11 -7.97
N PHE A 400 8.57 2.22 -8.59
CA PHE A 400 9.44 1.10 -8.84
C PHE A 400 10.27 0.80 -7.57
N PRO A 401 10.19 -0.41 -6.98
CA PRO A 401 10.85 -0.70 -5.72
C PRO A 401 12.37 -0.52 -5.77
N ILE A 402 12.95 0.10 -4.74
CA ILE A 402 14.41 0.31 -4.68
C ILE A 402 15.16 -1.01 -4.65
N GLU A 403 14.65 -2.01 -3.93
CA GLU A 403 15.25 -3.33 -3.84
C GLU A 403 15.28 -4.03 -5.20
N LEU A 404 14.26 -3.81 -6.03
CA LEU A 404 14.24 -4.31 -7.40
C LEU A 404 15.26 -3.59 -8.28
N THR A 405 15.47 -2.29 -8.05
CA THR A 405 16.53 -1.51 -8.72
C THR A 405 17.91 -2.04 -8.32
N GLU A 406 18.14 -2.31 -7.03
CA GLU A 406 19.40 -2.88 -6.52
C GLU A 406 19.64 -4.31 -7.09
N GLU A 407 18.61 -5.16 -7.06
CA GLU A 407 18.70 -6.53 -7.60
C GLU A 407 19.11 -6.53 -9.08
N LEU A 408 18.46 -5.68 -9.90
CA LEU A 408 18.74 -5.57 -11.33
C LEU A 408 20.11 -4.93 -11.60
N ALA A 409 20.50 -3.92 -10.81
CA ALA A 409 21.83 -3.33 -10.89
C ALA A 409 22.91 -4.36 -10.57
N THR A 410 22.73 -5.16 -9.51
CA THR A 410 23.67 -6.21 -9.09
C THR A 410 23.80 -7.30 -10.15
N GLN A 411 22.71 -7.72 -10.80
CA GLN A 411 22.77 -8.69 -11.92
C GLN A 411 23.62 -8.19 -13.09
N GLU A 412 23.73 -6.86 -13.26
CA GLU A 412 24.55 -6.22 -14.29
C GLU A 412 25.93 -5.76 -13.78
N ASN A 413 26.33 -6.21 -12.56
CA ASN A 413 27.57 -5.85 -11.86
C ASN A 413 27.67 -4.34 -11.57
N LEU A 414 26.56 -3.69 -11.30
CA LEU A 414 26.46 -2.27 -10.88
C LEU A 414 26.03 -2.18 -9.42
N SER A 415 26.27 -1.02 -8.81
CA SER A 415 25.72 -0.67 -7.49
C SER A 415 24.77 0.52 -7.58
N VAL A 416 24.01 0.77 -6.52
CA VAL A 416 23.13 1.94 -6.38
C VAL A 416 23.68 2.84 -5.27
N ASP A 417 23.66 4.14 -5.46
CA ASP A 417 24.03 5.14 -4.45
C ASP A 417 22.91 5.25 -3.40
N MET A 418 22.87 4.27 -2.48
CA MET A 418 21.89 4.20 -1.41
C MET A 418 21.94 5.39 -0.45
N PRO A 419 23.13 5.93 -0.03
CA PRO A 419 23.19 7.09 0.84
C PRO A 419 22.42 8.31 0.29
N THR A 420 22.58 8.61 -1.01
CA THR A 420 21.83 9.71 -1.65
C THR A 420 20.34 9.39 -1.77
N PHE A 421 19.98 8.15 -2.09
CA PHE A 421 18.59 7.72 -2.10
C PHE A 421 17.92 7.91 -0.72
N GLU A 422 18.55 7.47 0.34
CA GLU A 422 18.03 7.60 1.72
C GLU A 422 17.91 9.07 2.16
N GLN A 423 18.83 9.92 1.75
CA GLN A 423 18.76 11.36 2.01
C GLN A 423 17.54 11.99 1.33
N GLU A 424 17.26 11.66 0.07
CA GLU A 424 16.09 12.12 -0.67
C GLU A 424 14.78 11.63 -0.03
N MET A 425 14.75 10.37 0.39
CA MET A 425 13.64 9.78 1.14
C MET A 425 13.38 10.51 2.47
N GLN A 426 14.44 10.85 3.21
CA GLN A 426 14.31 11.60 4.45
C GLN A 426 13.77 13.02 4.20
N GLN A 427 14.26 13.71 3.18
CA GLN A 427 13.76 15.03 2.81
C GLN A 427 12.27 15.01 2.41
N GLN A 428 11.83 13.95 1.73
CA GLN A 428 10.41 13.76 1.40
C GLN A 428 9.57 13.60 2.68
N ARG A 429 10.02 12.75 3.63
CA ARG A 429 9.36 12.55 4.93
C ARG A 429 9.29 13.85 5.73
N ASP A 430 10.35 14.62 5.73
CA ASP A 430 10.41 15.89 6.46
C ASP A 430 9.51 16.95 5.82
N ARG A 431 9.43 17.02 4.49
CA ARG A 431 8.44 17.86 3.78
C ARG A 431 7.00 17.46 4.12
N ALA A 432 6.69 16.17 4.19
CA ALA A 432 5.39 15.66 4.59
C ALA A 432 5.08 15.98 6.07
N ARG A 433 6.07 15.92 6.97
CA ARG A 433 5.95 16.33 8.37
C ARG A 433 5.76 17.84 8.52
N GLN A 434 6.53 18.66 7.80
CA GLN A 434 6.42 20.12 7.84
C GLN A 434 5.07 20.61 7.28
N ALA A 435 4.53 19.97 6.26
CA ALA A 435 3.18 20.25 5.77
C ALA A 435 2.09 19.97 6.83
N ARG A 436 2.33 19.04 7.76
CA ARG A 436 1.48 18.74 8.92
C ARG A 436 1.78 19.65 10.13
N GLN A 437 2.96 20.28 10.21
CA GLN A 437 3.46 21.02 11.36
C GLN A 437 3.35 22.55 11.23
N ASN A 438 2.40 23.10 10.46
CA ASN A 438 2.12 24.56 10.50
C ASN A 438 1.48 25.01 11.83
N SER A 439 2.01 24.48 12.98
CA SER A 439 1.64 24.83 14.35
C SER A 439 2.84 25.26 15.20
N GLN A 440 3.83 25.96 14.60
CA GLN A 440 5.04 26.41 15.32
C GLN A 440 4.83 27.52 16.36
N SER A 441 3.60 28.02 16.55
CA SER A 441 3.33 28.99 17.64
C SER A 441 3.22 28.37 19.04
N MET A 442 3.22 27.06 19.18
CA MET A 442 2.99 26.36 20.46
C MET A 442 4.25 26.11 21.32
N GLN A 443 5.46 26.20 20.79
CA GLN A 443 6.67 25.83 21.54
C GLN A 443 7.03 26.83 22.68
N VAL A 444 6.77 28.10 22.48
CA VAL A 444 7.05 29.13 23.52
C VAL A 444 5.98 29.10 24.62
N GLN A 445 4.74 28.75 24.28
CA GLN A 445 3.66 28.61 25.25
C GLN A 445 3.78 27.35 26.14
N SER A 446 4.55 26.35 25.70
CA SER A 446 4.61 25.07 26.39
C SER A 446 5.30 25.11 27.76
N GLU A 447 6.20 26.07 28.02
CA GLU A 447 6.87 26.18 29.33
C GLU A 447 5.94 26.76 30.40
N VAL A 448 5.17 27.81 30.07
CA VAL A 448 4.16 28.36 30.99
C VAL A 448 3.08 27.33 31.31
N LEU A 449 2.59 26.65 30.27
CA LEU A 449 1.52 25.65 30.42
C LEU A 449 1.96 24.41 31.21
N LYS A 450 3.23 24.01 31.16
CA LYS A 450 3.77 22.90 31.98
C LYS A 450 3.74 23.17 33.49
N ASN A 451 3.78 24.42 33.88
CA ASN A 451 3.77 24.83 35.27
C ASN A 451 2.36 24.91 35.87
N ILE A 452 1.31 24.96 35.03
CA ILE A 452 -0.09 25.00 35.46
C ILE A 452 -0.52 23.58 35.82
N GLN A 453 -0.92 23.38 37.06
CA GLN A 453 -1.34 22.07 37.60
C GLN A 453 -2.83 22.02 37.94
N ASP A 454 -3.54 23.16 37.84
CA ASP A 454 -4.96 23.22 38.11
C ASP A 454 -5.73 22.34 37.14
N GLU A 455 -6.75 21.64 37.65
CA GLU A 455 -7.59 20.79 36.80
C GLU A 455 -8.57 21.66 35.98
N SER A 456 -8.90 21.19 34.76
CA SER A 456 -9.93 21.76 33.90
C SER A 456 -10.91 20.66 33.49
N GLN A 457 -12.04 20.60 34.18
CA GLN A 457 -13.05 19.56 34.00
C GLN A 457 -13.93 19.86 32.77
N PHE A 458 -14.09 18.86 31.89
CA PHE A 458 -15.05 18.95 30.79
C PHE A 458 -16.45 18.52 31.26
N VAL A 459 -17.43 19.43 31.13
CA VAL A 459 -18.84 19.23 31.51
C VAL A 459 -19.79 19.25 30.29
N GLY A 460 -19.20 19.35 29.07
CA GLY A 460 -19.95 19.57 27.84
C GLY A 460 -20.69 18.35 27.28
N TYR A 461 -20.60 17.19 27.92
CA TYR A 461 -21.47 16.04 27.59
C TYR A 461 -22.91 16.28 27.99
N GLU A 462 -23.13 17.01 29.09
CA GLU A 462 -24.46 17.21 29.68
C GLU A 462 -25.06 18.59 29.38
N THR A 463 -24.19 19.61 29.19
CA THR A 463 -24.65 21.00 29.02
C THR A 463 -23.81 21.75 27.98
N THR A 464 -24.42 22.70 27.31
CA THR A 464 -23.80 23.68 26.41
C THR A 464 -23.54 25.03 27.03
N ASP A 465 -24.18 25.31 28.21
CA ASP A 465 -24.05 26.55 28.93
C ASP A 465 -23.65 26.23 30.38
N TYR A 466 -22.58 26.87 30.88
CA TYR A 466 -22.09 26.59 32.23
C TYR A 466 -21.48 27.82 32.90
N GLN A 467 -21.76 28.04 34.19
CA GLN A 467 -21.09 29.08 34.97
C GLN A 467 -19.76 28.54 35.51
N SER A 468 -18.68 29.21 35.17
CA SER A 468 -17.32 28.75 35.52
C SER A 468 -16.44 29.92 35.99
N LEU A 469 -15.16 29.60 36.21
CA LEU A 469 -14.14 30.56 36.62
C LEU A 469 -12.98 30.50 35.62
N ILE A 470 -12.51 31.68 35.18
CA ILE A 470 -11.24 31.76 34.40
C ILE A 470 -10.09 31.58 35.39
N THR A 471 -9.39 30.45 35.36
CA THR A 471 -8.29 30.18 36.28
C THR A 471 -6.97 30.82 35.80
N HIS A 472 -6.69 30.79 34.51
CA HIS A 472 -5.45 31.28 33.91
C HIS A 472 -5.75 32.01 32.59
N ILE A 473 -5.00 33.11 32.33
CA ILE A 473 -4.99 33.83 31.04
C ILE A 473 -3.53 33.86 30.54
N ILE A 474 -3.30 33.44 29.33
CA ILE A 474 -1.99 33.45 28.67
C ILE A 474 -2.06 34.41 27.46
N TYR A 475 -1.23 35.43 27.47
CA TYR A 475 -1.12 36.44 26.44
C TYR A 475 0.36 36.58 26.04
N ASN A 476 0.67 36.52 24.76
CA ASN A 476 2.05 36.57 24.21
C ASN A 476 3.04 35.60 24.87
N GLY A 477 2.55 34.45 25.32
CA GLY A 477 3.38 33.40 25.94
C GLY A 477 3.61 33.56 27.45
N GLU A 478 3.06 34.57 28.09
CA GLU A 478 3.15 34.84 29.54
C GLU A 478 1.79 34.74 30.20
N GLU A 479 1.76 34.29 31.45
CA GLU A 479 0.55 34.37 32.28
C GLU A 479 0.29 35.80 32.76
N VAL A 480 -0.91 36.29 32.50
CA VAL A 480 -1.32 37.65 32.79
C VAL A 480 -2.64 37.69 33.59
N LYS A 481 -2.87 38.78 34.31
CA LYS A 481 -4.10 38.94 35.13
C LYS A 481 -5.27 39.51 34.36
N HIS A 482 -5.01 40.29 33.32
CA HIS A 482 -6.04 40.97 32.53
C HIS A 482 -5.58 41.25 31.11
N VAL A 483 -6.49 41.30 30.15
CA VAL A 483 -6.23 41.63 28.73
C VAL A 483 -7.40 42.42 28.15
N GLU A 484 -7.09 43.48 27.41
CA GLU A 484 -8.06 44.40 26.81
C GLU A 484 -8.71 43.83 25.54
N ALA A 485 -9.80 44.43 25.10
CA ALA A 485 -10.51 44.08 23.89
C ALA A 485 -9.65 44.21 22.63
N GLY A 486 -9.87 43.30 21.68
CA GLY A 486 -9.18 43.21 20.40
C GLY A 486 -8.01 42.20 20.40
N GLU A 487 -7.55 41.74 21.54
CA GLU A 487 -6.41 40.87 21.68
C GLU A 487 -6.78 39.40 21.59
N THR A 488 -5.84 38.62 21.07
CA THR A 488 -5.95 37.13 21.01
C THR A 488 -5.28 36.54 22.26
N ILE A 489 -6.04 35.78 23.02
CA ILE A 489 -5.60 35.17 24.27
C ILE A 489 -5.80 33.66 24.26
N TYR A 490 -5.09 32.98 25.17
CA TYR A 490 -5.40 31.63 25.59
C TYR A 490 -5.86 31.69 27.06
N PHE A 491 -6.86 30.90 27.41
CA PHE A 491 -7.28 30.85 28.81
C PHE A 491 -7.77 29.46 29.20
N ILE A 492 -7.81 29.18 30.48
CA ILE A 492 -8.29 27.94 31.08
C ILE A 492 -9.49 28.23 31.95
N LEU A 493 -10.54 27.42 31.80
CA LEU A 493 -11.69 27.38 32.67
C LEU A 493 -11.57 26.23 33.65
N ARG A 494 -12.00 26.39 34.88
CA ARG A 494 -12.06 25.31 35.87
C ARG A 494 -13.02 24.21 35.43
N GLU A 495 -14.21 24.55 35.04
CA GLU A 495 -15.18 23.69 34.36
C GLU A 495 -15.49 24.28 32.97
N THR A 496 -15.46 23.45 31.92
CA THR A 496 -15.74 23.95 30.57
C THR A 496 -16.77 23.09 29.86
N PRO A 497 -17.78 23.71 29.19
CA PRO A 497 -18.67 23.00 28.29
C PRO A 497 -18.08 22.80 26.88
N PHE A 498 -16.93 23.42 26.57
CA PHE A 498 -16.31 23.38 25.26
C PHE A 498 -15.50 22.09 25.06
N TYR A 499 -15.80 21.33 24.01
CA TYR A 499 -15.04 20.16 23.61
C TYR A 499 -13.70 20.60 23.01
N ALA A 500 -12.60 20.04 23.49
CA ALA A 500 -11.28 20.23 22.89
C ALA A 500 -11.09 19.27 21.70
N VAL A 501 -10.44 19.74 20.63
CA VAL A 501 -10.16 18.93 19.47
C VAL A 501 -9.53 17.59 19.85
N SER A 502 -10.17 16.49 19.46
CA SER A 502 -9.71 15.14 19.77
C SER A 502 -10.44 14.11 18.89
N GLY A 503 -9.81 12.97 18.58
CA GLY A 503 -10.44 11.85 17.88
C GLY A 503 -11.02 12.20 16.50
N GLY A 504 -10.47 13.23 15.84
CA GLY A 504 -10.98 13.72 14.55
C GLY A 504 -12.17 14.70 14.65
N GLN A 505 -12.76 14.90 15.84
CA GLN A 505 -13.77 15.92 16.05
C GLN A 505 -13.11 17.29 16.29
N VAL A 506 -13.59 18.33 15.56
CA VAL A 506 -13.13 19.70 15.76
C VAL A 506 -13.59 20.25 17.12
N ALA A 507 -12.90 21.27 17.59
CA ALA A 507 -13.26 21.95 18.83
C ALA A 507 -14.59 22.72 18.71
N ASP A 508 -15.28 22.90 19.84
CA ASP A 508 -16.42 23.79 19.91
C ASP A 508 -16.01 25.26 19.84
N LYS A 509 -16.90 26.06 19.33
CA LYS A 509 -16.85 27.53 19.33
C LYS A 509 -17.98 28.11 20.15
N GLY A 510 -17.83 29.36 20.55
CA GLY A 510 -18.87 30.05 21.31
C GLY A 510 -18.34 31.26 22.06
N THR A 511 -18.99 31.63 23.14
CA THR A 511 -18.65 32.83 23.92
C THR A 511 -18.44 32.51 25.41
N VAL A 512 -17.58 33.30 26.05
CA VAL A 512 -17.32 33.26 27.49
C VAL A 512 -17.30 34.70 28.00
N GLY A 513 -18.09 35.03 29.00
CA GLY A 513 -18.10 36.40 29.51
C GLY A 513 -19.02 36.62 30.68
N ASN A 514 -19.14 37.87 31.05
CA ASN A 514 -20.05 38.40 32.07
C ASN A 514 -20.50 39.80 31.67
N GLU A 515 -21.10 40.57 32.59
CA GLU A 515 -21.57 41.95 32.32
C GLU A 515 -20.43 42.92 31.93
N SER A 516 -19.16 42.61 32.28
CA SER A 516 -18.02 43.52 32.09
C SER A 516 -17.18 43.22 30.84
N PHE A 517 -17.20 42.01 30.34
CA PHE A 517 -16.44 41.61 29.16
C PHE A 517 -17.03 40.37 28.47
N GLU A 518 -16.70 40.19 27.19
CA GLU A 518 -17.02 39.01 26.40
C GLU A 518 -15.81 38.56 25.56
N ILE A 519 -15.59 37.27 25.54
CA ILE A 519 -14.52 36.58 24.83
C ILE A 519 -15.15 35.63 23.79
N ASN A 520 -14.69 35.67 22.54
CA ASN A 520 -15.13 34.75 21.51
C ASN A 520 -14.12 33.57 21.42
N VAL A 521 -14.56 32.38 21.76
CA VAL A 521 -13.77 31.15 21.68
C VAL A 521 -13.74 30.67 20.23
N THR A 522 -12.55 30.59 19.63
CA THR A 522 -12.33 30.20 18.23
C THR A 522 -11.83 28.77 18.07
N ASP A 523 -11.14 28.26 19.10
CA ASP A 523 -10.58 26.90 19.12
C ASP A 523 -10.34 26.45 20.57
N VAL A 524 -10.32 25.14 20.80
CA VAL A 524 -9.99 24.54 22.10
C VAL A 524 -9.10 23.32 21.89
N THR A 525 -7.96 23.28 22.59
CA THR A 525 -6.99 22.20 22.53
C THR A 525 -6.67 21.67 23.92
N LYS A 526 -6.04 20.51 24.01
CA LYS A 526 -5.49 20.01 25.29
C LYS A 526 -4.10 20.60 25.53
N ALA A 527 -3.91 21.18 26.73
CA ALA A 527 -2.59 21.58 27.22
C ALA A 527 -1.76 20.34 27.63
N PRO A 528 -0.42 20.47 27.81
CA PRO A 528 0.45 19.36 28.17
C PRO A 528 0.03 18.56 29.42
N ASN A 529 -0.57 19.24 30.42
CA ASN A 529 -1.09 18.64 31.65
C ASN A 529 -2.56 18.26 31.58
N GLY A 530 -3.17 18.21 30.40
CA GLY A 530 -4.54 17.75 30.16
C GLY A 530 -5.63 18.81 30.29
N GLN A 531 -5.31 20.06 30.67
CA GLN A 531 -6.29 21.15 30.73
C GLN A 531 -6.89 21.49 29.37
N ASN A 532 -8.10 22.01 29.35
CA ASN A 532 -8.74 22.53 28.16
C ASN A 532 -8.30 24.00 27.94
N LEU A 533 -7.46 24.20 26.91
CA LEU A 533 -6.88 25.48 26.55
C LEU A 533 -7.72 26.16 25.46
N HIS A 534 -8.40 27.26 25.81
CA HIS A 534 -9.28 27.98 24.90
C HIS A 534 -8.51 29.07 24.17
N LYS A 535 -8.40 29.01 22.84
CA LYS A 535 -7.88 30.06 21.97
C LYS A 535 -9.02 31.01 21.63
N SER A 536 -8.86 32.32 21.85
CA SER A 536 -9.98 33.23 21.85
C SER A 536 -9.59 34.67 21.54
N ILE A 537 -10.58 35.48 21.20
CA ILE A 537 -10.44 36.91 20.97
C ILE A 537 -11.35 37.66 21.96
N VAL A 538 -10.78 38.63 22.68
CA VAL A 538 -11.56 39.48 23.57
C VAL A 538 -12.39 40.44 22.71
N GLN A 539 -13.71 40.32 22.74
CA GLN A 539 -14.63 41.11 21.89
C GLN A 539 -14.89 42.51 22.44
N PHE A 540 -15.15 42.59 23.75
CA PHE A 540 -15.24 43.87 24.43
C PHE A 540 -14.86 43.75 25.90
N GLY A 541 -14.54 44.90 26.53
CA GLY A 541 -14.16 44.94 27.92
C GLY A 541 -12.74 44.46 28.19
N GLU A 542 -12.48 44.09 29.43
CA GLU A 542 -11.18 43.61 29.90
C GLU A 542 -11.34 42.22 30.51
N ALA A 543 -10.81 41.21 29.83
CA ALA A 543 -10.81 39.82 30.32
C ALA A 543 -9.90 39.71 31.57
N THR A 544 -10.43 39.17 32.67
CA THR A 544 -9.74 39.19 33.98
C THR A 544 -9.64 37.76 34.54
N GLN A 545 -8.45 37.40 35.04
CA GLN A 545 -8.20 36.14 35.77
C GLN A 545 -9.04 36.10 37.07
N ASN A 546 -9.54 34.93 37.44
CA ASN A 546 -10.43 34.68 38.56
C ASN A 546 -11.84 35.33 38.43
N ALA A 547 -12.19 35.77 37.24
CA ALA A 547 -13.54 36.24 36.95
C ALA A 547 -14.51 35.06 36.85
N LYS A 548 -15.69 35.23 37.46
CA LYS A 548 -16.84 34.36 37.24
C LYS A 548 -17.43 34.69 35.87
N VAL A 549 -17.63 33.69 35.05
CA VAL A 549 -18.11 33.84 33.68
C VAL A 549 -19.16 32.81 33.34
N GLU A 550 -19.98 33.14 32.38
CA GLU A 550 -20.87 32.19 31.72
C GLU A 550 -20.23 31.76 30.42
N ALA A 551 -20.00 30.45 30.25
CA ALA A 551 -19.45 29.82 29.08
C ALA A 551 -20.60 29.24 28.25
N ARG A 552 -20.72 29.65 26.97
CA ARG A 552 -21.83 29.29 26.07
C ARG A 552 -21.27 28.74 24.78
N VAL A 553 -21.50 27.47 24.53
CA VAL A 553 -21.15 26.81 23.28
C VAL A 553 -22.15 27.18 22.18
N ASN A 554 -21.67 27.33 20.93
CA ASN A 554 -22.53 27.46 19.76
C ASN A 554 -23.37 26.18 19.59
N LYS A 555 -24.64 26.24 19.94
CA LYS A 555 -25.54 25.08 19.97
C LYS A 555 -25.84 24.54 18.56
N GLU A 556 -25.83 25.40 17.55
CA GLU A 556 -26.10 24.99 16.16
C GLU A 556 -24.95 24.17 15.64
N ASP A 557 -23.71 24.67 15.75
CA ASP A 557 -22.49 23.95 15.32
C ASP A 557 -22.35 22.63 16.09
N ARG A 558 -22.57 22.65 17.42
CA ARG A 558 -22.53 21.46 18.26
C ARG A 558 -23.52 20.39 17.79
N ARG A 559 -24.73 20.74 17.43
CA ARG A 559 -25.75 19.82 16.90
C ARG A 559 -25.32 19.22 15.57
N LEU A 560 -24.73 20.02 14.68
CA LEU A 560 -24.24 19.55 13.39
C LEU A 560 -23.06 18.57 13.59
N ILE A 561 -22.12 18.90 14.47
CA ILE A 561 -21.00 18.03 14.84
C ILE A 561 -21.50 16.69 15.42
N GLN A 562 -22.48 16.71 16.36
CA GLN A 562 -23.06 15.48 16.92
C GLN A 562 -23.62 14.54 15.82
N LYS A 563 -24.33 15.10 14.83
CA LYS A 563 -24.90 14.36 13.70
C LYS A 563 -23.80 13.75 12.84
N ASN A 564 -22.81 14.53 12.45
CA ASN A 564 -21.69 14.10 11.63
C ASN A 564 -20.85 13.06 12.36
N HIS A 565 -20.62 13.21 13.67
CA HIS A 565 -19.84 12.25 14.45
C HIS A 565 -20.57 10.91 14.58
N SER A 566 -21.84 10.93 14.92
CA SER A 566 -22.64 9.70 15.03
C SER A 566 -22.79 9.00 13.67
N ALA A 567 -22.94 9.77 12.58
CA ALA A 567 -22.95 9.24 11.22
C ALA A 567 -21.61 8.60 10.82
N THR A 568 -20.48 9.10 11.35
CA THR A 568 -19.15 8.50 11.10
C THR A 568 -19.07 7.08 11.65
N HIS A 569 -19.61 6.83 12.84
CA HIS A 569 -19.67 5.48 13.42
C HIS A 569 -20.55 4.54 12.59
N LEU A 570 -21.74 5.01 12.17
CA LEU A 570 -22.61 4.22 11.28
C LEU A 570 -21.94 3.95 9.93
N LEU A 571 -21.23 4.94 9.37
CA LEU A 571 -20.46 4.79 8.13
C LEU A 571 -19.36 3.74 8.28
N HIS A 572 -18.58 3.76 9.36
CA HIS A 572 -17.54 2.78 9.63
C HIS A 572 -18.10 1.35 9.69
N ALA A 573 -19.19 1.16 10.43
CA ALA A 573 -19.87 -0.14 10.52
C ALA A 573 -20.42 -0.60 9.15
N ALA A 574 -21.06 0.29 8.38
CA ALA A 574 -21.58 0.00 7.05
C ALA A 574 -20.47 -0.37 6.05
N LEU A 575 -19.33 0.33 6.10
CA LEU A 575 -18.18 0.01 5.27
C LEU A 575 -17.62 -1.37 5.59
N LYS A 576 -17.54 -1.75 6.87
CA LYS A 576 -17.14 -3.11 7.26
C LYS A 576 -18.11 -4.16 6.77
N GLU A 577 -19.42 -3.92 6.90
CA GLU A 577 -20.45 -4.85 6.44
C GLU A 577 -20.37 -5.08 4.92
N VAL A 578 -20.17 -4.01 4.13
CA VAL A 578 -20.20 -4.06 2.66
C VAL A 578 -18.85 -4.51 2.06
N LEU A 579 -17.74 -3.98 2.58
CA LEU A 579 -16.41 -4.21 2.00
C LEU A 579 -15.63 -5.31 2.71
N GLY A 580 -15.91 -5.56 3.99
CA GLY A 580 -15.27 -6.59 4.82
C GLY A 580 -14.50 -6.05 6.02
N ASP A 581 -14.09 -6.97 6.90
CA ASP A 581 -13.46 -6.68 8.20
C ASP A 581 -12.11 -5.95 8.13
N HIS A 582 -11.47 -5.92 6.96
CA HIS A 582 -10.21 -5.20 6.72
C HIS A 582 -10.37 -3.68 6.78
N VAL A 583 -11.59 -3.17 6.72
CA VAL A 583 -11.87 -1.74 6.82
C VAL A 583 -11.59 -1.27 8.23
N ASN A 584 -10.54 -0.45 8.39
CA ASN A 584 -10.19 0.19 9.64
C ASN A 584 -10.03 1.69 9.41
N GLN A 585 -10.34 2.49 10.42
CA GLN A 585 -10.13 3.93 10.36
C GLN A 585 -8.65 4.24 10.23
N ALA A 586 -8.28 5.00 9.18
CA ALA A 586 -6.94 5.56 8.96
C ALA A 586 -6.89 7.06 9.33
N GLY A 587 -8.04 7.72 9.38
CA GLY A 587 -8.19 9.10 9.79
C GLY A 587 -9.66 9.52 9.81
N SER A 588 -9.97 10.56 10.55
CA SER A 588 -11.32 11.14 10.63
C SER A 588 -11.23 12.65 10.77
N LEU A 589 -12.22 13.35 10.23
CA LEU A 589 -12.47 14.77 10.49
C LEU A 589 -13.97 14.99 10.54
N VAL A 590 -14.43 15.52 11.66
CA VAL A 590 -15.84 15.80 11.92
C VAL A 590 -16.01 17.30 12.17
N GLU A 591 -16.61 17.99 11.20
CA GLU A 591 -16.89 19.42 11.18
C GLU A 591 -18.41 19.67 11.21
N PRO A 592 -18.89 20.87 11.47
CA PRO A 592 -20.33 21.19 11.37
C PRO A 592 -20.89 20.94 9.96
N GLU A 593 -20.11 21.29 8.92
CA GLU A 593 -20.55 21.27 7.54
C GLU A 593 -20.52 19.86 6.93
N ARG A 594 -19.58 19.01 7.35
CA ARG A 594 -19.34 17.71 6.75
C ARG A 594 -18.59 16.76 7.70
N LEU A 595 -18.58 15.50 7.34
CA LEU A 595 -17.64 14.53 7.86
C LEU A 595 -16.70 14.01 6.75
N ARG A 596 -15.50 13.64 7.16
CA ARG A 596 -14.50 12.97 6.33
C ARG A 596 -14.02 11.73 7.05
N PHE A 597 -14.02 10.60 6.36
CA PHE A 597 -13.58 9.34 6.90
C PHE A 597 -12.55 8.68 5.96
N ASP A 598 -11.35 8.51 6.46
CA ASP A 598 -10.26 7.83 5.75
C ASP A 598 -10.15 6.40 6.29
N PHE A 599 -10.14 5.42 5.39
CA PHE A 599 -10.19 4.01 5.78
C PHE A 599 -9.30 3.14 4.90
N SER A 600 -8.84 2.00 5.46
CA SER A 600 -8.04 1.03 4.74
C SER A 600 -8.90 0.27 3.72
N HIS A 601 -8.57 0.40 2.43
CA HIS A 601 -9.13 -0.38 1.34
C HIS A 601 -8.21 -0.37 0.11
N PHE A 602 -8.14 -1.49 -0.59
CA PHE A 602 -7.16 -1.74 -1.65
C PHE A 602 -7.46 -1.06 -2.99
N GLY A 603 -8.72 -0.71 -3.28
CA GLY A 603 -9.15 -0.15 -4.57
C GLY A 603 -10.24 0.90 -4.45
N PRO A 604 -10.60 1.58 -5.54
CA PRO A 604 -11.79 2.44 -5.59
C PRO A 604 -13.05 1.62 -5.29
N MET A 605 -13.98 2.23 -4.58
CA MET A 605 -15.31 1.65 -4.42
C MET A 605 -16.10 1.74 -5.72
N THR A 606 -16.86 0.69 -6.04
CA THR A 606 -17.83 0.75 -7.12
C THR A 606 -19.00 1.64 -6.73
N GLN A 607 -19.74 2.13 -7.74
CA GLN A 607 -20.94 2.94 -7.47
C GLN A 607 -22.01 2.14 -6.72
N GLU A 608 -22.11 0.84 -6.97
CA GLU A 608 -23.00 -0.06 -6.26
C GLU A 608 -22.63 -0.19 -4.78
N GLU A 609 -21.34 -0.32 -4.47
CA GLU A 609 -20.84 -0.37 -3.09
C GLU A 609 -21.10 0.95 -2.36
N ILE A 610 -20.83 2.10 -3.00
CA ILE A 610 -21.12 3.43 -2.43
C ILE A 610 -22.63 3.56 -2.14
N ASN A 611 -23.48 3.19 -3.09
CA ASN A 611 -24.92 3.27 -2.93
C ASN A 611 -25.41 2.33 -1.82
N LEU A 612 -24.80 1.15 -1.68
CA LEU A 612 -25.18 0.20 -0.63
C LEU A 612 -24.77 0.71 0.75
N VAL A 613 -23.55 1.22 0.90
CA VAL A 613 -23.08 1.83 2.17
C VAL A 613 -23.97 3.00 2.58
N GLU A 614 -24.28 3.90 1.65
CA GLU A 614 -25.14 5.06 1.90
C GLU A 614 -26.56 4.61 2.35
N ARG A 615 -27.10 3.61 1.68
CA ARG A 615 -28.40 3.01 2.04
C ARG A 615 -28.38 2.41 3.44
N ARG A 616 -27.35 1.61 3.75
CA ARG A 616 -27.20 0.95 5.06
C ARG A 616 -27.11 1.96 6.19
N VAL A 617 -26.35 3.05 6.02
CA VAL A 617 -26.30 4.13 7.03
C VAL A 617 -27.67 4.75 7.24
N ASN A 618 -28.38 5.08 6.16
CA ASN A 618 -29.71 5.69 6.28
C ASN A 618 -30.75 4.73 6.89
N GLU A 619 -30.68 3.43 6.61
CA GLU A 619 -31.56 2.44 7.26
C GLU A 619 -31.37 2.41 8.78
N GLU A 620 -30.12 2.50 9.27
CA GLU A 620 -29.84 2.54 10.71
C GLU A 620 -30.25 3.89 11.35
N ILE A 621 -30.16 4.99 10.59
CA ILE A 621 -30.73 6.29 11.00
C ILE A 621 -32.24 6.17 11.17
N TRP A 622 -32.94 5.58 10.21
CA TRP A 622 -34.41 5.45 10.24
C TRP A 622 -34.92 4.45 11.28
N ARG A 623 -34.07 3.53 11.76
CA ARG A 623 -34.40 2.64 12.88
C ARG A 623 -34.54 3.37 14.20
N ALA A 624 -34.11 4.62 14.30
CA ALA A 624 -34.21 5.45 15.48
C ALA A 624 -33.62 4.77 16.74
N ILE A 625 -32.40 4.31 16.63
CA ILE A 625 -31.68 3.57 17.69
C ILE A 625 -31.26 4.57 18.78
N ASP A 626 -31.60 4.29 20.05
CA ASP A 626 -31.07 5.04 21.19
C ASP A 626 -29.58 4.86 21.35
N VAL A 627 -28.83 5.97 21.38
CA VAL A 627 -27.39 5.97 21.55
C VAL A 627 -27.06 5.91 23.04
N ARG A 628 -26.54 4.77 23.47
CA ARG A 628 -26.16 4.58 24.88
C ARG A 628 -24.68 4.84 25.05
N ILE A 629 -24.36 5.68 26.02
CA ILE A 629 -22.98 6.05 26.33
C ILE A 629 -22.67 5.61 27.74
N GLN A 630 -21.61 4.82 27.92
CA GLN A 630 -21.23 4.25 29.22
C GLN A 630 -19.72 4.26 29.38
N GLU A 631 -19.26 4.47 30.60
CA GLU A 631 -17.86 4.26 30.98
C GLU A 631 -17.74 2.87 31.60
N MET A 632 -16.74 2.11 31.17
CA MET A 632 -16.49 0.76 31.66
C MET A 632 -15.00 0.40 31.53
N SER A 633 -14.57 -0.72 32.09
CA SER A 633 -13.22 -1.20 31.87
C SER A 633 -12.99 -1.58 30.39
N ILE A 634 -11.76 -1.47 29.93
CA ILE A 634 -11.40 -1.85 28.57
C ILE A 634 -11.71 -3.34 28.29
N GLU A 635 -11.62 -4.19 29.32
CA GLU A 635 -11.93 -5.63 29.24
C GLU A 635 -13.43 -5.87 29.03
N GLU A 636 -14.26 -5.15 29.78
CA GLU A 636 -15.72 -5.20 29.57
C GLU A 636 -16.10 -4.69 28.20
N ALA A 637 -15.51 -3.58 27.74
CA ALA A 637 -15.74 -3.03 26.43
C ALA A 637 -15.40 -4.03 25.30
N LYS A 638 -14.25 -4.70 25.41
CA LYS A 638 -13.87 -5.78 24.49
C LYS A 638 -14.84 -6.96 24.54
N SER A 639 -15.34 -7.32 25.71
CA SER A 639 -16.28 -8.45 25.88
C SER A 639 -17.63 -8.24 25.20
N ILE A 640 -18.09 -7.01 25.09
CA ILE A 640 -19.32 -6.63 24.36
C ILE A 640 -19.09 -6.34 22.88
N GLY A 641 -17.86 -6.56 22.38
CA GLY A 641 -17.51 -6.37 20.97
C GLY A 641 -17.26 -4.91 20.58
N ALA A 642 -16.91 -4.04 21.51
CA ALA A 642 -16.60 -2.64 21.22
C ALA A 642 -15.32 -2.55 20.35
N MET A 643 -15.42 -1.83 19.23
CA MET A 643 -14.27 -1.57 18.36
C MET A 643 -13.37 -0.49 18.97
N ALA A 644 -12.07 -0.82 19.11
CA ALA A 644 -11.03 0.13 19.46
C ALA A 644 -10.34 0.65 18.20
N LEU A 645 -10.01 1.93 18.13
CA LEU A 645 -9.24 2.49 17.03
C LEU A 645 -7.79 2.02 17.09
N PHE A 646 -7.23 1.62 15.95
CA PHE A 646 -5.86 1.16 15.87
C PHE A 646 -4.88 2.31 16.18
N GLY A 647 -3.95 2.08 17.13
CA GLY A 647 -2.87 3.02 17.46
C GLY A 647 -3.21 4.05 18.54
N GLU A 648 -4.41 4.05 19.12
CA GLU A 648 -4.71 4.87 20.29
C GLU A 648 -4.39 4.11 21.59
N LYS A 649 -3.76 4.81 22.54
CA LYS A 649 -3.52 4.29 23.87
C LYS A 649 -4.73 4.62 24.74
N TYR A 650 -5.45 3.60 25.14
CA TYR A 650 -6.60 3.73 26.02
C TYR A 650 -6.18 3.54 27.49
N GLY A 651 -6.84 4.26 28.39
CA GLY A 651 -6.70 4.02 29.84
C GLY A 651 -7.48 2.76 30.28
N ASP A 652 -7.40 2.45 31.57
CA ASP A 652 -8.12 1.32 32.18
C ASP A 652 -9.65 1.48 32.06
N ILE A 653 -10.14 2.71 32.10
CA ILE A 653 -11.54 3.07 31.91
C ILE A 653 -11.72 3.76 30.56
N VAL A 654 -12.68 3.28 29.79
CA VAL A 654 -12.97 3.75 28.43
C VAL A 654 -14.45 4.14 28.30
N ARG A 655 -14.71 5.15 27.46
CA ARG A 655 -16.06 5.57 27.11
C ARG A 655 -16.52 4.83 25.88
N VAL A 656 -17.63 4.10 25.97
CA VAL A 656 -18.22 3.29 24.89
C VAL A 656 -19.48 3.98 24.39
N VAL A 657 -19.52 4.22 23.07
CA VAL A 657 -20.69 4.70 22.34
C VAL A 657 -21.35 3.49 21.69
N ASN A 658 -22.55 3.16 22.14
CA ASN A 658 -23.27 1.95 21.75
C ASN A 658 -24.53 2.29 20.96
N MET A 659 -24.54 1.91 19.68
CA MET A 659 -25.67 1.97 18.74
C MET A 659 -26.01 0.54 18.28
N ALA A 660 -26.07 -0.39 19.25
CA ALA A 660 -26.28 -1.81 18.96
C ALA A 660 -27.61 -2.10 18.25
N PRO A 661 -27.67 -3.11 17.38
CA PRO A 661 -26.60 -4.09 17.16
C PRO A 661 -25.58 -3.67 16.10
N PHE A 662 -25.65 -2.45 15.53
CA PHE A 662 -24.93 -2.09 14.32
C PHE A 662 -23.52 -1.52 14.58
N SER A 663 -23.36 -0.61 15.55
CA SER A 663 -22.04 -0.04 15.90
C SER A 663 -21.88 0.03 17.42
N ILE A 664 -20.71 -0.42 17.91
CA ILE A 664 -20.26 -0.25 19.29
C ILE A 664 -18.79 0.14 19.22
N GLU A 665 -18.45 1.36 19.63
CA GLU A 665 -17.08 1.88 19.47
C GLU A 665 -16.59 2.63 20.71
N LEU A 666 -15.26 2.58 20.93
CA LEU A 666 -14.60 3.41 21.94
C LEU A 666 -14.50 4.83 21.41
N CYS A 667 -15.15 5.78 22.01
CA CYS A 667 -15.16 7.16 21.54
C CYS A 667 -15.40 8.19 22.66
N GLY A 668 -14.48 9.17 22.76
CA GLY A 668 -14.60 10.33 23.65
C GLY A 668 -15.39 11.52 23.06
N GLY A 669 -15.87 11.43 21.83
CA GLY A 669 -16.56 12.50 21.13
C GLY A 669 -18.01 12.73 21.58
N ILE A 670 -18.66 13.71 20.95
CA ILE A 670 -20.02 14.09 21.27
C ILE A 670 -20.98 13.52 20.22
N HIS A 671 -22.06 12.92 20.68
CA HIS A 671 -22.99 12.18 19.81
C HIS A 671 -24.43 12.63 20.00
N VAL A 672 -25.30 12.28 19.05
CA VAL A 672 -26.75 12.41 19.20
C VAL A 672 -27.29 11.42 20.25
N ASN A 673 -28.46 11.66 20.82
CA ASN A 673 -29.09 10.71 21.74
C ASN A 673 -29.83 9.58 21.02
N ASN A 674 -30.25 9.85 19.80
CA ASN A 674 -30.95 8.86 18.96
C ASN A 674 -30.51 9.03 17.50
N THR A 675 -30.29 7.92 16.76
CA THR A 675 -29.80 7.96 15.40
C THR A 675 -30.73 8.73 14.43
N ALA A 676 -32.03 8.81 14.71
CA ALA A 676 -32.98 9.61 13.92
C ALA A 676 -32.64 11.11 13.89
N GLU A 677 -31.95 11.62 14.91
CA GLU A 677 -31.53 13.03 14.96
C GLU A 677 -30.53 13.41 13.88
N ILE A 678 -29.80 12.42 13.33
CA ILE A 678 -28.85 12.61 12.20
C ILE A 678 -29.62 13.13 10.97
N GLY A 679 -30.82 12.61 10.74
CA GLY A 679 -31.68 12.94 9.60
C GLY A 679 -31.27 12.17 8.35
N LEU A 680 -30.88 12.85 7.29
CA LEU A 680 -30.41 12.24 6.04
C LEU A 680 -28.89 12.16 6.02
N PHE A 681 -28.34 11.06 5.50
CA PHE A 681 -26.92 10.88 5.24
C PHE A 681 -26.67 10.79 3.73
N LYS A 682 -25.69 11.52 3.21
CA LYS A 682 -25.33 11.54 1.79
C LYS A 682 -23.82 11.51 1.59
N ILE A 683 -23.32 10.52 0.86
CA ILE A 683 -21.93 10.49 0.40
C ILE A 683 -21.79 11.43 -0.80
N VAL A 684 -20.84 12.36 -0.74
CA VAL A 684 -20.58 13.34 -1.80
C VAL A 684 -19.35 13.01 -2.61
N SER A 685 -18.35 12.34 -2.02
CA SER A 685 -17.15 11.91 -2.75
C SER A 685 -16.54 10.65 -2.17
N GLU A 686 -15.90 9.87 -3.03
CA GLU A 686 -15.01 8.78 -2.69
C GLU A 686 -13.72 8.93 -3.50
N SER A 687 -12.54 8.91 -2.84
CA SER A 687 -11.24 9.13 -3.51
C SER A 687 -10.11 8.42 -2.79
N GLY A 688 -8.96 8.26 -3.48
CA GLY A 688 -7.72 7.76 -2.87
C GLY A 688 -6.91 8.88 -2.24
N THR A 689 -6.35 8.65 -1.05
CA THR A 689 -5.46 9.59 -0.36
C THR A 689 -4.02 9.07 -0.30
N GLY A 690 -3.83 7.80 -0.54
CA GLY A 690 -2.55 7.10 -0.52
C GLY A 690 -2.74 5.64 -0.88
N ALA A 691 -1.65 4.91 -0.96
CA ALA A 691 -1.74 3.48 -1.25
C ALA A 691 -2.45 2.74 -0.12
N GLY A 692 -3.53 2.05 -0.47
CA GLY A 692 -4.33 1.27 0.48
C GLY A 692 -5.22 2.10 1.39
N VAL A 693 -5.37 3.43 1.17
CA VAL A 693 -6.25 4.30 1.95
C VAL A 693 -7.24 5.02 1.03
N ARG A 694 -8.52 4.88 1.35
CA ARG A 694 -9.63 5.54 0.67
C ARG A 694 -10.25 6.59 1.59
N ARG A 695 -10.83 7.61 1.01
CA ARG A 695 -11.48 8.73 1.68
C ARG A 695 -12.92 8.84 1.23
N ILE A 696 -13.83 8.92 2.18
CA ILE A 696 -15.21 9.30 1.96
C ILE A 696 -15.44 10.68 2.61
N GLU A 697 -16.10 11.58 1.87
CA GLU A 697 -16.70 12.77 2.41
C GLU A 697 -18.22 12.65 2.34
N ALA A 698 -18.90 13.03 3.41
CA ALA A 698 -20.34 12.89 3.52
C ALA A 698 -20.97 14.06 4.30
N LEU A 699 -22.24 14.24 4.06
CA LEU A 699 -23.08 15.27 4.65
C LEU A 699 -24.23 14.64 5.44
N THR A 700 -24.70 15.34 6.47
CA THR A 700 -25.88 14.90 7.24
C THR A 700 -26.97 15.97 7.29
N GLY A 701 -28.19 15.54 7.57
CA GLY A 701 -29.34 16.38 7.86
C GLY A 701 -29.56 17.52 6.82
N LYS A 702 -29.53 18.76 7.28
CA LYS A 702 -29.73 19.94 6.42
C LYS A 702 -28.70 20.03 5.27
N GLY A 703 -27.41 19.73 5.56
CA GLY A 703 -26.35 19.77 4.54
C GLY A 703 -26.62 18.77 3.42
N ALA A 704 -27.01 17.54 3.75
CA ALA A 704 -27.38 16.52 2.79
C ALA A 704 -28.61 16.90 1.96
N PHE A 705 -29.61 17.50 2.59
CA PHE A 705 -30.83 17.99 1.92
C PHE A 705 -30.50 19.09 0.90
N LEU A 706 -29.75 20.13 1.31
CA LEU A 706 -29.36 21.22 0.42
C LEU A 706 -28.53 20.74 -0.78
N HIS A 707 -27.66 19.77 -0.57
CA HIS A 707 -26.90 19.17 -1.67
C HIS A 707 -27.79 18.45 -2.69
N LEU A 708 -28.81 17.73 -2.24
CA LEU A 708 -29.78 17.11 -3.15
C LEU A 708 -30.62 18.15 -3.90
N GLU A 709 -31.02 19.23 -3.23
CA GLU A 709 -31.76 20.34 -3.84
C GLU A 709 -30.92 21.04 -4.93
N GLU A 710 -29.61 21.19 -4.70
CA GLU A 710 -28.69 21.73 -5.71
C GLU A 710 -28.60 20.80 -6.93
N ILE A 711 -28.44 19.49 -6.71
CA ILE A 711 -28.41 18.50 -7.80
C ILE A 711 -29.71 18.53 -8.60
N GLU A 712 -30.88 18.59 -7.91
CA GLU A 712 -32.19 18.69 -8.57
C GLU A 712 -32.30 19.96 -9.40
N THR A 713 -31.83 21.08 -8.86
CA THR A 713 -31.79 22.37 -9.58
C THR A 713 -30.94 22.29 -10.83
N GLN A 714 -29.72 21.74 -10.74
CA GLN A 714 -28.86 21.55 -11.89
C GLN A 714 -29.49 20.60 -12.93
N PHE A 715 -30.10 19.51 -12.48
CA PHE A 715 -30.79 18.57 -13.36
C PHE A 715 -31.96 19.24 -14.11
N ASN A 716 -32.76 20.07 -13.40
CA ASN A 716 -33.82 20.82 -14.01
C ASN A 716 -33.31 21.87 -15.01
N ASN A 717 -32.18 22.50 -14.76
CA ASN A 717 -31.51 23.37 -15.72
C ASN A 717 -31.09 22.63 -16.98
N ILE A 718 -30.52 21.43 -16.85
CA ILE A 718 -30.17 20.57 -17.99
C ILE A 718 -31.43 20.23 -18.79
N LYS A 719 -32.54 19.84 -18.11
CA LYS A 719 -33.83 19.56 -18.79
C LYS A 719 -34.31 20.76 -19.61
N ASN A 720 -34.23 21.96 -19.02
CA ASN A 720 -34.65 23.19 -19.69
C ASN A 720 -33.79 23.50 -20.94
N HIS A 721 -32.46 23.35 -20.83
CA HIS A 721 -31.55 23.52 -21.97
C HIS A 721 -31.81 22.50 -23.07
N LEU A 722 -32.07 21.26 -22.71
CA LEU A 722 -32.43 20.19 -23.66
C LEU A 722 -33.87 20.30 -24.19
N LYS A 723 -34.69 21.20 -23.62
CA LYS A 723 -36.10 21.40 -23.95
C LYS A 723 -36.93 20.11 -23.84
N VAL A 724 -36.64 19.29 -22.83
CA VAL A 724 -37.40 18.05 -22.54
C VAL A 724 -38.30 18.26 -21.35
N LYS A 725 -39.46 17.57 -21.34
CA LYS A 725 -40.49 17.74 -20.29
C LYS A 725 -40.38 16.71 -19.16
N SER A 726 -39.89 15.51 -19.47
CA SER A 726 -39.75 14.44 -18.47
C SER A 726 -38.30 14.03 -18.27
N ASP A 727 -37.99 13.54 -17.10
CA ASP A 727 -36.66 13.12 -16.69
C ASP A 727 -36.12 11.99 -17.56
N ASN A 728 -36.97 11.05 -17.94
CA ASN A 728 -36.60 9.91 -18.79
C ASN A 728 -36.14 10.32 -20.20
N GLN A 729 -36.55 11.51 -20.69
CA GLN A 729 -36.16 12.03 -22.01
C GLN A 729 -34.78 12.67 -22.01
N VAL A 730 -34.20 12.99 -20.86
CA VAL A 730 -32.89 13.69 -20.76
C VAL A 730 -31.80 12.83 -21.40
N VAL A 731 -31.68 11.58 -20.96
CA VAL A 731 -30.65 10.65 -21.45
C VAL A 731 -30.82 10.37 -22.94
N GLU A 732 -32.04 10.17 -23.40
CA GLU A 732 -32.34 9.96 -24.81
C GLU A 732 -31.97 11.16 -25.67
N LYS A 733 -32.27 12.37 -25.19
CA LYS A 733 -31.94 13.62 -25.90
C LYS A 733 -30.45 13.88 -25.98
N VAL A 734 -29.72 13.56 -24.91
CA VAL A 734 -28.24 13.64 -24.91
C VAL A 734 -27.65 12.66 -25.93
N LYS A 735 -28.11 11.40 -25.95
CA LYS A 735 -27.68 10.42 -26.95
C LYS A 735 -28.00 10.87 -28.39
N GLN A 736 -29.19 11.42 -28.61
CA GLN A 736 -29.58 11.97 -29.90
C GLN A 736 -28.64 13.09 -30.35
N LEU A 737 -28.30 14.04 -29.44
CA LEU A 737 -27.36 15.13 -29.74
C LEU A 737 -25.97 14.64 -30.10
N GLN A 738 -25.48 13.60 -29.39
CA GLN A 738 -24.18 12.99 -29.69
C GLN A 738 -24.18 12.29 -31.06
N GLU A 739 -25.29 11.64 -31.44
CA GLU A 739 -25.43 11.06 -32.76
C GLU A 739 -25.54 12.11 -33.86
N GLU A 740 -26.29 13.19 -33.63
CA GLU A 740 -26.38 14.34 -34.52
C GLU A 740 -25.01 15.03 -34.74
N GLU A 741 -24.25 15.27 -33.67
CA GLU A 741 -22.89 15.81 -33.71
C GLU A 741 -21.97 14.93 -34.59
N LYS A 742 -21.95 13.62 -34.30
CA LYS A 742 -21.16 12.64 -35.06
C LYS A 742 -21.56 12.62 -36.54
N GLY A 743 -22.87 12.74 -36.80
CA GLY A 743 -23.41 12.84 -38.15
C GLY A 743 -22.96 14.12 -38.87
N LEU A 744 -23.02 15.27 -38.20
CA LEU A 744 -22.59 16.54 -38.70
C LEU A 744 -21.07 16.59 -38.98
N LEU A 745 -20.26 16.02 -38.10
CA LEU A 745 -18.81 15.92 -38.33
C LEU A 745 -18.49 15.10 -39.57
N LYS A 746 -19.20 13.97 -39.77
CA LYS A 746 -19.05 13.14 -40.98
C LYS A 746 -19.47 13.87 -42.25
N GLN A 747 -20.58 14.64 -42.20
CA GLN A 747 -21.04 15.46 -43.32
C GLN A 747 -20.03 16.57 -43.62
N LEU A 748 -19.48 17.24 -42.60
CA LEU A 748 -18.45 18.25 -42.75
C LEU A 748 -17.19 17.69 -43.44
N GLU A 749 -16.76 16.50 -43.02
CA GLU A 749 -15.62 15.82 -43.63
C GLU A 749 -15.89 15.49 -45.11
N GLN A 750 -17.10 15.00 -45.40
CA GLN A 750 -17.52 14.70 -46.78
C GLN A 750 -17.59 15.97 -47.65
N ARG A 751 -18.16 17.07 -47.12
CA ARG A 751 -18.21 18.36 -47.83
C ARG A 751 -16.83 18.93 -48.07
N ASN A 752 -15.93 18.80 -47.10
CA ASN A 752 -14.54 19.22 -47.29
C ASN A 752 -13.85 18.40 -48.41
N LYS A 753 -14.12 17.09 -48.49
CA LYS A 753 -13.64 16.24 -49.60
C LYS A 753 -14.22 16.66 -50.94
N GLU A 754 -15.52 16.96 -51.01
CA GLU A 754 -16.18 17.46 -52.20
C GLU A 754 -15.61 18.82 -52.66
N ILE A 755 -15.41 19.77 -51.74
CA ILE A 755 -14.80 21.06 -52.02
C ILE A 755 -13.37 20.89 -52.56
N THR A 756 -12.60 20.00 -51.90
CA THR A 756 -11.24 19.69 -52.39
C THR A 756 -11.26 19.09 -53.78
N SER A 757 -12.20 18.17 -54.05
CA SER A 757 -12.38 17.55 -55.37
C SER A 757 -12.80 18.55 -56.47
N LEU A 758 -13.71 19.50 -56.15
CA LEU A 758 -14.13 20.56 -57.08
C LEU A 758 -13.01 21.57 -57.40
N LYS A 759 -12.21 21.91 -56.35
CA LYS A 759 -11.03 22.76 -56.54
C LYS A 759 -9.94 22.07 -57.38
N MET A 760 -9.89 20.75 -57.36
CA MET A 760 -8.97 19.93 -58.16
C MET A 760 -9.36 19.78 -59.64
N GLY A 761 -10.62 20.07 -59.99
CA GLY A 761 -11.09 19.93 -61.36
C GLY A 761 -10.41 20.78 -62.42
N ASN A 762 -9.75 21.91 -62.08
CA ASN A 762 -9.03 22.83 -62.99
C ASN A 762 -7.50 22.68 -62.91
N ILE A 763 -6.98 21.66 -62.25
CA ILE A 763 -5.55 21.57 -61.94
C ILE A 763 -4.73 21.00 -63.10
N GLU A 764 -5.32 20.17 -63.92
CA GLU A 764 -4.69 19.65 -65.13
C GLU A 764 -4.35 20.83 -66.12
N GLU A 765 -5.15 21.88 -66.12
CA GLU A 765 -4.89 23.11 -66.93
C GLU A 765 -3.73 23.97 -66.38
N GLN A 766 -3.29 23.73 -65.14
CA GLN A 766 -2.16 24.46 -64.52
C GLN A 766 -0.80 23.74 -64.69
N VAL A 767 -0.79 22.58 -65.33
CA VAL A 767 0.44 21.86 -65.64
C VAL A 767 1.14 22.56 -66.82
N GLU A 768 2.34 23.03 -66.55
CA GLU A 768 3.17 23.69 -67.54
C GLU A 768 4.23 22.75 -68.12
N LEU A 769 4.56 22.90 -69.39
CA LEU A 769 5.67 22.15 -70.00
C LEU A 769 6.94 23.01 -69.95
N ILE A 770 7.86 22.67 -69.05
CA ILE A 770 9.12 23.40 -68.85
C ILE A 770 10.28 22.43 -69.16
N ASN A 771 11.12 22.77 -70.18
CA ASN A 771 12.26 21.93 -70.56
C ASN A 771 11.89 20.48 -70.94
N ASN A 772 10.72 20.32 -71.62
CA ASN A 772 10.08 19.02 -71.91
C ASN A 772 9.62 18.23 -70.71
N LEU A 773 9.59 18.81 -69.53
CA LEU A 773 9.09 18.19 -68.31
C LEU A 773 7.74 18.78 -67.93
N LYS A 774 6.80 17.92 -67.55
CA LYS A 774 5.49 18.39 -67.02
C LYS A 774 5.72 18.83 -65.55
N VAL A 775 5.38 20.08 -65.23
CA VAL A 775 5.57 20.69 -63.95
C VAL A 775 4.25 21.33 -63.47
N LEU A 776 3.85 20.95 -62.26
CA LEU A 776 2.79 21.66 -61.52
C LEU A 776 3.42 22.27 -60.28
N ALA A 777 3.49 23.59 -60.23
CA ALA A 777 3.93 24.33 -59.03
C ALA A 777 2.82 25.31 -58.64
N THR A 778 2.09 25.02 -57.55
CA THR A 778 0.90 25.77 -57.15
C THR A 778 0.73 25.86 -55.64
N GLU A 779 0.03 26.90 -55.21
CA GLU A 779 -0.43 27.07 -53.84
C GLU A 779 -1.74 26.31 -53.66
N VAL A 780 -1.88 25.60 -52.53
CA VAL A 780 -3.07 24.84 -52.13
C VAL A 780 -3.56 25.27 -50.76
N GLU A 781 -4.85 25.34 -50.55
CA GLU A 781 -5.43 25.55 -49.26
C GLU A 781 -5.40 24.22 -48.47
N ILE A 782 -4.82 24.27 -47.29
CA ILE A 782 -4.71 23.10 -46.39
C ILE A 782 -5.30 23.45 -45.03
N PRO A 783 -6.10 22.56 -44.38
CA PRO A 783 -6.71 22.83 -43.10
C PRO A 783 -5.70 22.74 -41.92
N ASN A 784 -4.60 22.06 -42.11
CA ASN A 784 -3.49 21.95 -41.16
C ASN A 784 -2.20 21.55 -41.91
N PRO A 785 -1.02 21.76 -41.32
CA PRO A 785 0.27 21.45 -41.94
C PRO A 785 0.45 20.00 -42.39
N LYS A 786 -0.21 19.03 -41.71
CA LYS A 786 -0.12 17.61 -42.07
C LYS A 786 -0.94 17.25 -43.31
N ALA A 787 -1.99 18.03 -43.60
CA ALA A 787 -2.89 17.76 -44.73
C ALA A 787 -2.21 17.93 -46.09
N ILE A 788 -1.11 18.69 -46.19
CA ILE A 788 -0.40 18.88 -47.47
C ILE A 788 0.10 17.56 -48.07
N ARG A 789 0.37 16.55 -47.22
CA ARG A 789 0.84 15.24 -47.69
C ARG A 789 -0.29 14.44 -48.33
N SER A 790 -1.48 14.41 -47.71
CA SER A 790 -2.66 13.74 -48.31
C SER A 790 -3.07 14.44 -49.60
N THR A 791 -3.01 15.77 -49.61
CA THR A 791 -3.25 16.54 -50.87
C THR A 791 -2.26 16.17 -51.97
N MET A 792 -0.95 16.01 -51.64
CA MET A 792 0.05 15.54 -52.61
C MET A 792 -0.25 14.15 -53.17
N ASP A 793 -0.68 13.22 -52.29
CA ASP A 793 -1.01 11.84 -52.71
C ASP A 793 -2.21 11.84 -53.68
N ASP A 794 -3.18 12.71 -53.49
CA ASP A 794 -4.31 12.90 -54.40
C ASP A 794 -3.88 13.45 -55.77
N PHE A 795 -2.99 14.46 -55.78
CA PHE A 795 -2.42 15.04 -57.02
C PHE A 795 -1.57 14.02 -57.79
N LYS A 796 -0.74 13.26 -57.06
CA LYS A 796 0.12 12.24 -57.65
C LYS A 796 -0.68 11.11 -58.32
N SER A 797 -1.87 10.79 -57.80
CA SER A 797 -2.75 9.77 -58.37
C SER A 797 -3.35 10.19 -59.71
N LYS A 798 -3.53 11.49 -59.92
CA LYS A 798 -4.16 12.06 -61.15
C LYS A 798 -3.13 12.50 -62.18
N LEU A 799 -2.00 13.04 -61.76
CA LEU A 799 -0.98 13.61 -62.62
C LEU A 799 0.23 12.67 -62.73
N GLN A 800 0.10 11.66 -63.59
CA GLN A 800 1.22 10.75 -63.86
C GLN A 800 2.32 11.48 -64.66
N ASP A 801 3.57 11.12 -64.42
CA ASP A 801 4.75 11.69 -65.09
C ASP A 801 4.92 13.24 -64.95
N THR A 802 4.42 13.81 -63.85
CA THR A 802 4.49 15.24 -63.55
C THR A 802 5.31 15.52 -62.32
N ILE A 803 6.18 16.52 -62.37
CA ILE A 803 6.85 17.08 -61.19
C ILE A 803 5.83 17.97 -60.46
N ILE A 804 5.53 17.68 -59.23
CA ILE A 804 4.52 18.39 -58.46
C ILE A 804 5.17 19.08 -57.25
N VAL A 805 4.95 20.37 -57.10
CA VAL A 805 5.35 21.16 -55.94
C VAL A 805 4.12 21.89 -55.41
N LEU A 806 3.72 21.50 -54.20
CA LEU A 806 2.58 22.10 -53.48
C LEU A 806 3.09 22.96 -52.33
N VAL A 807 2.49 24.13 -52.23
CA VAL A 807 2.73 25.05 -51.11
C VAL A 807 1.38 25.31 -50.44
N GLY A 808 1.34 25.24 -49.15
CA GLY A 808 0.16 25.61 -48.39
C GLY A 808 0.55 26.43 -47.15
N GLN A 809 -0.36 27.33 -46.73
CA GLN A 809 -0.17 28.11 -45.51
C GLN A 809 -1.28 27.89 -44.50
N VAL A 810 -0.88 27.87 -43.19
CA VAL A 810 -1.81 27.79 -42.05
C VAL A 810 -1.19 28.59 -40.90
N ASP A 811 -1.95 29.48 -40.30
CA ASP A 811 -1.55 30.31 -39.16
C ASP A 811 -0.17 31.00 -39.33
N GLY A 812 0.06 31.54 -40.53
CA GLY A 812 1.30 32.25 -40.84
C GLY A 812 2.53 31.36 -41.04
N LYS A 813 2.37 30.03 -41.03
CA LYS A 813 3.42 29.05 -41.35
C LYS A 813 3.19 28.48 -42.73
N VAL A 814 4.26 28.34 -43.52
CA VAL A 814 4.25 27.75 -44.84
C VAL A 814 4.70 26.30 -44.78
N SER A 815 3.96 25.43 -45.42
CA SER A 815 4.33 24.02 -45.62
C SER A 815 4.53 23.76 -47.08
N VAL A 816 5.61 23.11 -47.48
CA VAL A 816 5.92 22.78 -48.87
C VAL A 816 6.20 21.28 -49.01
N ILE A 817 5.75 20.71 -50.12
CA ILE A 817 6.04 19.32 -50.46
C ILE A 817 6.28 19.22 -51.98
N ALA A 818 7.27 18.45 -52.39
CA ALA A 818 7.57 18.18 -53.79
C ALA A 818 7.66 16.69 -54.07
N THR A 819 7.18 16.26 -55.21
CA THR A 819 7.39 14.92 -55.74
C THR A 819 7.91 14.98 -57.17
N VAL A 820 8.80 14.06 -57.48
CA VAL A 820 9.38 13.84 -58.78
C VAL A 820 9.18 12.38 -59.20
N PRO A 821 8.62 12.09 -60.36
CA PRO A 821 8.51 10.72 -60.87
C PRO A 821 9.85 10.00 -60.87
N LYS A 822 9.87 8.74 -60.54
CA LYS A 822 11.12 7.94 -60.46
C LYS A 822 11.90 7.96 -61.76
N SER A 823 11.24 8.01 -62.88
CA SER A 823 11.83 8.14 -64.23
C SER A 823 12.63 9.41 -64.41
N LEU A 824 12.30 10.48 -63.69
CA LEU A 824 12.88 11.83 -63.83
C LEU A 824 13.87 12.16 -62.71
N THR A 825 14.05 11.32 -61.70
CA THR A 825 14.93 11.60 -60.54
C THR A 825 16.42 11.77 -60.90
N ASN A 826 16.85 11.30 -62.05
CA ASN A 826 18.21 11.50 -62.56
C ASN A 826 18.42 12.91 -63.14
N GLN A 827 17.34 13.60 -63.52
CA GLN A 827 17.36 14.94 -64.09
C GLN A 827 17.01 16.00 -63.05
N VAL A 828 15.95 15.72 -62.24
CA VAL A 828 15.46 16.62 -61.21
C VAL A 828 15.25 15.83 -59.91
N LYS A 829 15.70 16.34 -58.76
CA LYS A 829 15.49 15.72 -57.46
C LYS A 829 14.59 16.56 -56.58
N ALA A 830 13.55 15.96 -56.00
CA ALA A 830 12.62 16.63 -55.10
C ALA A 830 13.35 17.26 -53.89
N GLY A 831 14.42 16.60 -53.38
CA GLY A 831 15.26 17.16 -52.31
C GLY A 831 15.93 18.49 -52.68
N ASP A 832 16.41 18.61 -53.90
CA ASP A 832 17.07 19.84 -54.39
C ASP A 832 16.04 20.95 -54.61
N LEU A 833 14.85 20.64 -55.15
CA LEU A 833 13.75 21.62 -55.29
C LEU A 833 13.38 22.22 -53.93
N ILE A 834 13.15 21.39 -52.96
CA ILE A 834 12.77 21.85 -51.60
C ILE A 834 13.91 22.59 -50.90
N LYS A 835 15.16 22.11 -51.04
CA LYS A 835 16.33 22.75 -50.43
C LYS A 835 16.58 24.15 -50.96
N ASN A 836 16.35 24.38 -52.27
CA ASN A 836 16.54 25.68 -52.91
C ASN A 836 15.33 26.61 -52.73
N MET A 837 14.14 26.08 -52.53
CA MET A 837 12.92 26.84 -52.33
C MET A 837 12.74 27.33 -50.89
N THR A 838 13.04 26.51 -49.91
CA THR A 838 12.74 26.80 -48.50
C THR A 838 13.45 28.05 -47.94
N PRO A 839 14.69 28.42 -48.33
CA PRO A 839 15.30 29.67 -47.89
C PRO A 839 14.49 30.93 -48.31
N ILE A 840 13.81 30.91 -49.47
CA ILE A 840 13.01 32.03 -49.96
C ILE A 840 11.82 32.29 -49.04
N ILE A 841 11.19 31.24 -48.56
CA ILE A 841 10.05 31.31 -47.60
C ILE A 841 10.48 31.40 -46.16
N GLY A 842 11.77 31.65 -45.87
CA GLY A 842 12.29 31.79 -44.53
C GLY A 842 12.31 30.48 -43.72
N GLY A 843 12.70 29.37 -44.36
CA GLY A 843 12.67 28.07 -43.69
C GLY A 843 13.75 27.08 -44.13
N LYS A 844 13.51 25.81 -43.86
CA LYS A 844 14.39 24.68 -44.19
C LYS A 844 13.58 23.48 -44.65
N GLY A 845 14.20 22.66 -45.49
CA GLY A 845 13.56 21.43 -45.96
C GLY A 845 14.54 20.53 -46.70
N GLY A 846 14.08 19.35 -47.07
CA GLY A 846 14.84 18.36 -47.83
C GLY A 846 14.09 17.03 -47.86
N GLY A 847 14.73 16.01 -48.42
CA GLY A 847 14.14 14.67 -48.49
C GLY A 847 14.82 13.82 -49.56
N ARG A 848 14.14 12.76 -49.94
CA ARG A 848 14.60 11.82 -50.96
C ARG A 848 14.51 12.41 -52.37
N PRO A 849 15.18 11.81 -53.34
CA PRO A 849 15.11 12.27 -54.77
C PRO A 849 13.68 12.24 -55.34
N ASP A 850 12.83 11.34 -54.88
CA ASP A 850 11.46 11.12 -55.34
C ASP A 850 10.41 11.92 -54.58
N MET A 851 10.71 12.31 -53.33
CA MET A 851 9.81 13.08 -52.49
C MET A 851 10.57 13.84 -51.37
N ALA A 852 10.25 15.11 -51.21
CA ALA A 852 10.84 15.96 -50.19
C ALA A 852 9.79 16.95 -49.62
N GLN A 853 10.03 17.43 -48.43
CA GLN A 853 9.17 18.40 -47.77
C GLN A 853 9.99 19.40 -46.95
N GLY A 854 9.34 20.50 -46.67
CA GLY A 854 9.93 21.59 -45.91
C GLY A 854 8.88 22.56 -45.39
N GLY A 855 9.31 23.60 -44.73
CA GLY A 855 8.42 24.65 -44.27
C GLY A 855 9.16 25.95 -44.08
N GLY A 856 8.39 27.06 -43.90
CA GLY A 856 8.91 28.40 -43.69
C GLY A 856 7.95 29.28 -42.89
N THR A 857 8.36 30.53 -42.66
CA THR A 857 7.61 31.49 -41.85
C THR A 857 7.25 32.77 -42.60
N GLN A 858 7.49 32.82 -43.94
CA GLN A 858 7.24 34.00 -44.78
C GLN A 858 6.22 33.66 -45.87
N PRO A 859 4.91 33.65 -45.57
CA PRO A 859 3.86 33.30 -46.53
C PRO A 859 3.74 34.31 -47.68
N GLU A 860 4.10 35.58 -47.48
CA GLU A 860 4.13 36.62 -48.47
C GLU A 860 5.09 36.34 -49.66
N LYS A 861 6.02 35.40 -49.44
CA LYS A 861 7.01 35.00 -50.48
C LYS A 861 6.67 33.70 -51.20
N ILE A 862 5.50 33.13 -50.99
CA ILE A 862 5.08 31.90 -51.68
C ILE A 862 5.13 32.05 -53.21
N THR A 863 4.59 33.14 -53.75
CA THR A 863 4.57 33.41 -55.21
C THR A 863 6.00 33.51 -55.78
N GLU A 864 6.91 34.15 -55.07
CA GLU A 864 8.34 34.24 -55.43
C GLU A 864 9.00 32.87 -55.46
N ALA A 865 8.75 32.06 -54.45
CA ALA A 865 9.29 30.71 -54.33
C ALA A 865 8.75 29.76 -55.43
N LEU A 866 7.47 29.84 -55.77
CA LEU A 866 6.88 29.04 -56.86
C LEU A 866 7.46 29.45 -58.24
N ARG A 867 7.67 30.79 -58.49
CA ARG A 867 8.32 31.26 -59.72
C ARG A 867 9.76 30.76 -59.77
N PHE A 868 10.52 30.90 -58.69
CA PHE A 868 11.89 30.41 -58.59
C PHE A 868 12.02 28.93 -58.97
N ILE A 869 11.11 28.08 -58.53
CA ILE A 869 11.14 26.63 -58.82
C ILE A 869 10.93 26.40 -60.31
N LYS A 870 10.02 27.16 -60.98
CA LYS A 870 9.80 27.04 -62.41
C LYS A 870 11.05 27.51 -63.20
N ASP A 871 11.68 28.60 -62.80
CA ASP A 871 12.93 29.09 -63.38
C ASP A 871 14.12 28.14 -63.10
N TYR A 872 14.18 27.54 -61.94
CA TYR A 872 15.18 26.55 -61.62
C TYR A 872 15.10 25.31 -62.52
N ILE A 873 13.89 24.79 -62.75
CA ILE A 873 13.66 23.63 -63.60
C ILE A 873 13.92 24.02 -65.10
N LYS A 874 13.70 25.28 -65.48
CA LYS A 874 13.98 25.79 -66.84
C LYS A 874 15.47 25.86 -67.14
N ASN A 875 16.31 26.03 -66.11
CA ASN A 875 17.77 26.18 -66.24
C ASN A 875 18.54 24.90 -66.00
N LEU A 876 17.86 23.80 -65.69
CA LEU A 876 18.41 22.45 -65.64
C LEU A 876 18.55 21.87 -67.04
#